data_1899ee0c698c71d9835b2375a7f6bb6d
#
_entry.id   1899ee0c698c71d9835b2375a7f6bb6d
#
_cell.length_a   1.000
_cell.length_b   1.000
_cell.length_c   1.000
_cell.angle_alpha   90.00
_cell.angle_beta   90.00
_cell.angle_gamma   90.00
#
_symmetry.space_group_name_H-M   'P 1'
#
loop_
_entity.id
_entity.type
_entity.pdbx_description
1 polymer ?
#
loop_
_entity_poly.entity_id
_entity_poly.type
_entity_poly.pdbx_seq_one_letter_code
_entity_poly.pdbx_strand_id
1 'polypeptide(L)'
;MVMFCSLNKSVVKIIALLAIGLVSPAWANHYTFDPTLLADNTAKDKAELSLFEQGGQLPGTYLVDIILGGEKVDSTEVAFHSVKLSSGEYALQSCLTKEQLSRYGVDVDNYPELLSPAKNTQQGEQAGQCVNLAAIPQASEEFDFYHMQLVLNIPQVALRPKDEIPIERWDDGITAFLLNYMANSSETTYRQNGQQQRSHYIQLYPGLNIGAWRIRNATSWSQSGDTGGKWQSSYIYATRGLYRLKSRITLGESYTPGDFFDSVPFSGVMLGDDANMLPSNQRDFMPVVRGIARSQARVEVRQNGYLIYSTVVSPGPFELTDMLPSHSDGDLHVTVLESNGATQQFIVPYTVPAIALRKGRLRYNLMAGRYRPANVDVETTPIAQATLAYGLPWNLTAFVGGQWSPHYQATTAGMGVMLGDYGALSSSITQACSEYRQQQPVKGQAWEVRYNKTLQASDTSFSLVNSQYSTADFHSLSDVLQSYRRHGDSGLYSSPLRHQTRVVVGQPLGQFGYLNLNWSRQNYRDAPVSSSWGVQYSFNIGNLYCSLDWTQNQYRGNQERLLSLSVSMPLGRERNTYAAYRMTSSGESKDHELSLYGHAFDNRLSWNVRQTERYAQFHSGGNSGSLGLDWQGNYGDIGGDYYYTPTMRQISANVSGGAILHRHGLTLGPQINGTAALVEVPGVSGVSTSEDHRLKTDFRGYSIVSGIFPYEEHDILLETTDLPPDAEVTKTDAKVLPTEGAIVRASFSPQIGARALMTIKRANGEIIPFGAMASLVNQPANAAIVDEGGKAYLAGLPETGQLLVQWGKDASQQCKVDYQLANAKKGDVGLYMLSGVCH
;
A
#
# COMPACT_ATOMS: atom_id res chain seq x y z
N MET A 1 -15.10 -28.76 42.64
CA MET A 1 -14.44 -29.29 43.86
C MET A 1 -13.30 -28.32 44.17
N VAL A 2 -13.57 -27.54 45.21
CA VAL A 2 -12.80 -26.39 45.67
C VAL A 2 -11.56 -26.90 46.42
N MET A 3 -10.39 -26.33 46.15
CA MET A 3 -9.29 -26.35 47.15
C MET A 3 -8.52 -25.03 47.09
N PHE A 4 -8.84 -24.14 48.02
CA PHE A 4 -8.10 -22.96 48.39
C PHE A 4 -6.83 -23.38 49.15
N CYS A 5 -5.70 -22.82 48.77
CA CYS A 5 -4.49 -22.84 49.60
C CYS A 5 -4.14 -21.41 50.00
N SER A 6 -4.35 -21.08 51.25
CA SER A 6 -4.05 -19.81 51.91
C SER A 6 -2.54 -19.63 52.07
N LEU A 7 -1.91 -18.66 51.42
CA LEU A 7 -0.54 -18.24 51.71
C LEU A 7 -0.51 -17.22 52.86
N ASN A 8 0.26 -17.57 53.83
CA ASN A 8 0.43 -16.97 55.15
C ASN A 8 1.05 -15.53 55.06
N LYS A 9 0.36 -14.54 55.65
CA LYS A 9 0.74 -13.12 55.69
C LYS A 9 2.08 -12.79 56.31
N SER A 10 2.80 -13.76 56.90
CA SER A 10 4.11 -13.56 57.53
C SER A 10 5.30 -13.63 56.56
N VAL A 11 5.16 -14.24 55.36
CA VAL A 11 6.25 -14.34 54.38
C VAL A 11 6.39 -13.06 53.55
N VAL A 12 5.33 -12.29 53.39
CA VAL A 12 5.33 -11.02 52.62
C VAL A 12 6.02 -9.89 53.40
N LYS A 13 6.03 -9.95 54.76
CA LYS A 13 6.73 -8.94 55.57
C LYS A 13 8.22 -9.14 55.67
N ILE A 14 8.74 -10.34 55.43
CA ILE A 14 10.19 -10.63 55.45
C ILE A 14 10.85 -10.25 54.11
N ILE A 15 10.13 -10.37 53.00
CA ILE A 15 10.63 -9.95 51.68
C ILE A 15 10.65 -8.43 51.53
N ALA A 16 9.72 -7.70 52.18
CA ALA A 16 9.70 -6.23 52.16
C ALA A 16 10.79 -5.58 53.05
N LEU A 17 11.36 -6.29 54.02
CA LEU A 17 12.44 -5.80 54.89
C LEU A 17 13.84 -6.11 54.33
N LEU A 18 14.00 -7.02 53.37
CA LEU A 18 15.26 -7.34 52.71
C LEU A 18 15.49 -6.50 51.45
N ALA A 19 14.48 -5.77 50.95
CA ALA A 19 14.61 -4.88 49.80
C ALA A 19 15.05 -3.43 50.15
N ILE A 20 15.19 -3.09 51.41
CA ILE A 20 15.61 -1.72 51.87
C ILE A 20 17.11 -1.61 52.14
N GLY A 21 17.86 -2.70 51.98
CA GLY A 21 19.28 -2.78 52.42
C GLY A 21 20.35 -2.67 51.34
N LEU A 22 20.02 -2.39 50.07
CA LEU A 22 21.01 -2.25 48.99
C LEU A 22 20.72 -1.06 48.06
N VAL A 23 20.52 0.11 48.62
CA VAL A 23 20.78 1.35 47.87
C VAL A 23 22.25 1.64 48.08
N SER A 24 23.10 1.11 47.24
CA SER A 24 24.46 1.61 47.09
C SER A 24 24.37 3.07 46.66
N PRO A 25 25.00 4.03 47.32
CA PRO A 25 25.13 5.37 46.79
C PRO A 25 25.87 5.22 45.44
N ALA A 26 25.23 5.64 44.36
CA ALA A 26 25.92 5.84 43.08
C ALA A 26 27.01 6.87 43.35
N TRP A 27 28.22 6.44 43.47
CA TRP A 27 29.38 7.31 43.50
C TRP A 27 29.44 7.82 42.04
N ALA A 28 29.20 9.11 41.86
CA ALA A 28 29.54 9.80 40.64
C ALA A 28 31.02 9.56 40.40
N ASN A 29 31.37 8.84 39.35
CA ASN A 29 32.77 8.67 38.97
C ASN A 29 33.27 10.04 38.48
N HIS A 30 33.94 10.75 39.38
CA HIS A 30 34.73 11.93 39.04
C HIS A 30 35.94 11.40 38.28
N TYR A 31 35.92 11.56 36.93
CA TYR A 31 37.12 11.32 36.14
C TYR A 31 38.07 12.53 36.33
N THR A 32 39.23 12.31 36.91
CA THR A 32 40.29 13.31 36.91
C THR A 32 41.27 12.97 35.80
N PHE A 33 41.38 13.83 34.84
CA PHE A 33 42.36 13.72 33.76
C PHE A 33 43.65 14.38 34.20
N ASP A 34 44.80 13.71 34.02
CA ASP A 34 46.10 14.30 34.32
C ASP A 34 46.46 15.34 33.21
N PRO A 35 46.53 16.66 33.56
CA PRO A 35 46.78 17.71 32.57
C PRO A 35 48.17 17.58 31.91
N THR A 36 49.08 16.80 32.51
CA THR A 36 50.44 16.59 31.97
C THR A 36 50.46 15.63 30.77
N LEU A 37 49.36 14.92 30.51
CA LEU A 37 49.17 14.08 29.35
C LEU A 37 48.75 14.85 28.09
N LEU A 38 48.39 16.14 28.24
CA LEU A 38 48.08 17.02 27.11
C LEU A 38 49.36 17.65 26.58
N ALA A 39 49.57 17.54 25.26
CA ALA A 39 50.78 18.04 24.59
C ALA A 39 50.96 19.53 24.65
N ASP A 40 49.88 20.33 24.85
CA ASP A 40 49.87 21.79 24.93
C ASP A 40 49.16 22.23 26.22
N ASN A 41 49.90 22.80 27.12
CA ASN A 41 49.49 23.23 28.48
C ASN A 41 48.91 24.66 28.46
N THR A 42 47.99 25.00 27.56
CA THR A 42 47.39 26.32 27.48
C THR A 42 46.17 26.44 28.43
N ALA A 43 45.85 27.69 28.85
CA ALA A 43 44.72 27.97 29.72
C ALA A 43 43.35 27.58 29.10
N LYS A 44 43.29 27.46 27.77
CA LYS A 44 42.13 27.07 26.99
C LYS A 44 41.91 25.56 27.05
N ASP A 45 42.99 24.78 26.96
CA ASP A 45 42.95 23.33 27.08
C ASP A 45 42.52 22.87 28.45
N LYS A 46 42.89 23.62 29.52
CA LYS A 46 42.41 23.37 30.87
C LYS A 46 40.93 23.66 31.08
N ALA A 47 40.37 24.65 30.35
CA ALA A 47 38.95 24.95 30.40
C ALA A 47 38.10 23.85 29.69
N GLU A 48 38.61 23.30 28.60
CA GLU A 48 37.96 22.20 27.86
C GLU A 48 38.06 20.88 28.65
N LEU A 49 39.19 20.62 29.34
CA LEU A 49 39.37 19.45 30.19
C LEU A 49 38.38 19.45 31.38
N SER A 50 38.17 20.64 31.97
CA SER A 50 37.22 20.79 33.08
C SER A 50 35.77 20.46 32.68
N LEU A 51 35.42 20.61 31.39
CA LEU A 51 34.13 20.22 30.83
C LEU A 51 33.98 18.67 30.87
N PHE A 52 35.00 17.95 30.42
CA PHE A 52 35.02 16.48 30.45
C PHE A 52 35.11 15.89 31.86
N GLU A 53 35.87 16.54 32.74
CA GLU A 53 35.94 16.13 34.16
C GLU A 53 34.60 16.28 34.91
N GLN A 54 33.72 17.17 34.40
CA GLN A 54 32.39 17.40 34.93
C GLN A 54 31.33 16.60 34.12
N GLY A 55 31.74 15.63 33.32
CA GLY A 55 30.85 14.78 32.54
C GLY A 55 30.21 15.47 31.32
N GLY A 56 30.68 16.68 30.99
CA GLY A 56 30.17 17.43 29.86
C GLY A 56 30.70 16.93 28.51
N GLN A 57 29.96 17.20 27.45
CA GLN A 57 30.29 16.86 26.05
C GLN A 57 30.36 18.15 25.22
N LEU A 58 31.06 18.11 24.11
CA LEU A 58 31.21 19.27 23.24
C LEU A 58 29.88 19.63 22.58
N PRO A 59 29.47 20.91 22.58
CA PRO A 59 28.31 21.35 21.79
C PRO A 59 28.62 21.25 20.30
N GLY A 60 27.63 20.87 19.51
CA GLY A 60 27.79 20.69 18.07
C GLY A 60 26.50 20.18 17.40
N THR A 61 26.56 19.89 16.12
CA THR A 61 25.47 19.24 15.38
C THR A 61 25.80 17.76 15.25
N TYR A 62 24.89 16.93 15.72
CA TYR A 62 25.02 15.47 15.70
C TYR A 62 23.87 14.84 14.93
N LEU A 63 24.17 13.82 14.14
CA LEU A 63 23.15 12.94 13.56
C LEU A 63 22.67 12.00 14.66
N VAL A 64 21.41 12.13 15.06
CA VAL A 64 20.85 11.38 16.19
C VAL A 64 19.53 10.70 15.81
N ASP A 65 19.33 9.54 16.42
CA ASP A 65 18.04 8.89 16.38
C ASP A 65 17.11 9.50 17.44
N ILE A 66 15.95 9.99 17.02
CA ILE A 66 14.95 10.54 17.91
C ILE A 66 14.06 9.40 18.42
N ILE A 67 14.05 9.18 19.72
CA ILE A 67 13.24 8.16 20.37
C ILE A 67 12.10 8.83 21.12
N LEU A 68 10.86 8.45 20.81
CA LEU A 68 9.67 8.93 21.49
C LEU A 68 8.80 7.74 21.94
N GLY A 69 8.54 7.65 23.25
CA GLY A 69 7.77 6.53 23.80
C GLY A 69 8.39 5.15 23.59
N GLY A 70 9.73 5.09 23.44
CA GLY A 70 10.48 3.86 23.16
C GLY A 70 10.56 3.45 21.70
N GLU A 71 9.94 4.19 20.79
CA GLU A 71 9.99 3.96 19.35
C GLU A 71 10.88 5.02 18.67
N LYS A 72 11.67 4.61 17.66
CA LYS A 72 12.44 5.52 16.84
C LYS A 72 11.48 6.24 15.87
N VAL A 73 11.35 7.56 16.00
CA VAL A 73 10.44 8.38 15.18
C VAL A 73 11.14 9.12 14.05
N ASP A 74 12.44 9.38 14.17
CA ASP A 74 13.21 10.06 13.11
C ASP A 74 14.72 9.79 13.29
N SER A 75 15.52 10.10 12.27
CA SER A 75 16.98 10.13 12.32
C SER A 75 17.42 11.40 11.59
N THR A 76 17.89 12.38 12.35
CA THR A 76 18.13 13.72 11.81
C THR A 76 19.30 14.43 12.50
N GLU A 77 19.87 15.40 11.82
CA GLU A 77 20.89 16.27 12.42
C GLU A 77 20.22 17.25 13.40
N VAL A 78 20.67 17.22 14.64
CA VAL A 78 20.22 18.12 15.71
C VAL A 78 21.40 18.90 16.27
N ALA A 79 21.22 20.21 16.42
CA ALA A 79 22.20 21.05 17.09
C ALA A 79 22.02 20.93 18.60
N PHE A 80 23.12 20.79 19.33
CA PHE A 80 23.16 20.71 20.80
C PHE A 80 23.96 21.87 21.38
N HIS A 81 23.45 22.42 22.46
CA HIS A 81 24.06 23.50 23.20
C HIS A 81 24.39 23.05 24.63
N SER A 82 25.54 23.52 25.18
CA SER A 82 25.89 23.20 26.53
C SER A 82 25.11 24.09 27.52
N VAL A 83 24.40 23.45 28.46
CA VAL A 83 23.62 24.12 29.52
C VAL A 83 24.10 23.65 30.89
N LYS A 84 24.29 24.60 31.80
CA LYS A 84 24.66 24.28 33.19
C LYS A 84 23.43 23.91 34.01
N LEU A 85 23.39 22.71 34.50
CA LEU A 85 22.33 22.21 35.37
C LEU A 85 22.39 22.83 36.78
N SER A 86 21.31 22.76 37.52
CA SER A 86 21.25 23.22 38.92
C SER A 86 22.18 22.41 39.84
N SER A 87 22.61 21.22 39.45
CA SER A 87 23.63 20.41 40.09
C SER A 87 25.05 20.98 39.95
N GLY A 88 25.28 21.92 39.04
CA GLY A 88 26.57 22.44 38.65
C GLY A 88 27.24 21.70 37.47
N GLU A 89 26.71 20.59 37.03
CA GLU A 89 27.18 19.80 35.89
C GLU A 89 26.74 20.43 34.58
N TYR A 90 27.46 20.14 33.48
CA TYR A 90 27.11 20.56 32.12
C TYR A 90 26.42 19.40 31.38
N ALA A 91 25.28 19.69 30.75
CA ALA A 91 24.57 18.76 29.88
C ALA A 91 24.37 19.39 28.49
N LEU A 92 24.24 18.54 27.47
CA LEU A 92 23.84 18.98 26.13
C LEU A 92 22.32 19.05 26.08
N GLN A 93 21.81 20.20 25.65
CA GLN A 93 20.38 20.40 25.38
C GLN A 93 20.16 20.49 23.86
N SER A 94 19.15 19.81 23.37
CA SER A 94 18.82 19.80 21.95
C SER A 94 18.15 21.11 21.50
N CYS A 95 18.39 21.48 20.25
CA CYS A 95 17.68 22.57 19.60
C CYS A 95 16.68 21.97 18.59
N LEU A 96 15.52 21.53 19.07
CA LEU A 96 14.43 21.10 18.24
C LEU A 96 13.53 22.26 17.86
N THR A 97 12.94 22.21 16.67
CA THR A 97 11.98 23.21 16.19
C THR A 97 10.53 22.79 16.48
N LYS A 98 9.60 23.76 16.44
CA LYS A 98 8.16 23.48 16.60
C LYS A 98 7.68 22.49 15.52
N GLU A 99 8.17 22.64 14.30
CA GLU A 99 7.84 21.78 13.17
C GLU A 99 8.32 20.35 13.39
N GLN A 100 9.51 20.16 13.98
CA GLN A 100 10.02 18.84 14.31
C GLN A 100 9.15 18.17 15.39
N LEU A 101 8.82 18.88 16.49
CA LEU A 101 7.96 18.33 17.54
C LEU A 101 6.56 17.98 17.01
N SER A 102 5.98 18.86 16.17
CA SER A 102 4.70 18.58 15.51
C SER A 102 4.79 17.35 14.61
N ARG A 103 5.90 17.17 13.89
CA ARG A 103 6.18 16.00 13.06
C ARG A 103 6.27 14.71 13.90
N TYR A 104 6.82 14.79 15.09
CA TYR A 104 6.92 13.66 16.03
C TYR A 104 5.60 13.35 16.75
N GLY A 105 4.51 14.07 16.42
CA GLY A 105 3.19 13.82 16.98
C GLY A 105 2.85 14.60 18.24
N VAL A 106 3.67 15.59 18.61
CA VAL A 106 3.37 16.47 19.76
C VAL A 106 2.28 17.47 19.37
N ASP A 107 1.27 17.65 20.22
CA ASP A 107 0.21 18.65 20.02
C ASP A 107 0.69 20.06 20.41
N VAL A 108 1.52 20.61 19.53
CA VAL A 108 2.21 21.90 19.76
C VAL A 108 1.26 23.10 19.83
N ASP A 109 0.03 22.96 19.33
CA ASP A 109 -0.94 24.04 19.28
C ASP A 109 -1.59 24.28 20.65
N ASN A 110 -1.62 23.26 21.50
CA ASN A 110 -2.08 23.36 22.88
C ASN A 110 -1.02 23.96 23.82
N TYR A 111 0.22 24.15 23.35
CA TYR A 111 1.34 24.67 24.15
C TYR A 111 2.02 25.88 23.48
N PRO A 112 1.35 27.06 23.43
CA PRO A 112 1.90 28.25 22.77
C PRO A 112 3.22 28.74 23.39
N GLU A 113 3.50 28.41 24.65
CA GLU A 113 4.72 28.75 25.38
C GLU A 113 5.97 27.98 24.91
N LEU A 114 5.82 26.96 24.05
CA LEU A 114 6.96 26.24 23.45
C LEU A 114 7.94 27.15 22.71
N LEU A 115 7.48 28.28 22.18
CA LEU A 115 8.29 29.29 21.47
C LEU A 115 8.85 30.37 22.38
N SER A 116 8.56 30.33 23.68
CA SER A 116 9.08 31.29 24.65
C SER A 116 10.55 30.97 24.95
N PRO A 117 11.47 31.97 24.94
CA PRO A 117 12.88 31.71 25.23
C PRO A 117 13.01 31.08 26.62
N ALA A 118 13.75 30.00 26.70
CA ALA A 118 14.05 29.34 27.97
C ALA A 118 14.78 30.34 28.89
N LYS A 119 14.38 30.44 30.17
CA LYS A 119 14.84 31.43 31.13
C LYS A 119 16.37 31.38 31.42
N ASN A 120 17.10 30.41 30.87
CA ASN A 120 18.52 30.16 31.22
C ASN A 120 19.46 30.13 29.98
N THR A 121 19.04 30.55 28.80
CA THR A 121 19.89 30.48 27.60
C THR A 121 20.76 31.71 27.49
N GLN A 122 22.07 31.59 27.68
CA GLN A 122 23.04 32.59 27.32
C GLN A 122 23.09 32.70 25.79
N GLN A 123 23.02 33.94 25.30
CA GLN A 123 22.87 34.40 23.92
C GLN A 123 23.80 33.72 22.93
N GLY A 124 23.18 32.98 21.98
CA GLY A 124 23.72 32.71 20.64
C GLY A 124 22.68 33.13 19.61
N GLU A 125 23.10 33.57 18.44
CA GLU A 125 22.26 34.16 17.36
C GLU A 125 21.13 33.27 16.81
N GLN A 126 20.99 32.02 17.29
CA GLN A 126 19.92 31.06 16.89
C GLN A 126 18.91 30.75 18.01
N ALA A 127 18.97 31.44 19.14
CA ALA A 127 18.13 31.16 20.33
C ALA A 127 16.61 31.37 20.14
N GLY A 128 16.16 31.89 19.00
CA GLY A 128 14.75 32.13 18.69
C GLY A 128 14.03 31.01 17.95
N GLN A 129 14.72 29.94 17.54
CA GLN A 129 14.15 28.84 16.77
C GLN A 129 13.98 27.52 17.55
N CYS A 130 14.66 27.39 18.70
CA CYS A 130 14.60 26.19 19.53
C CYS A 130 13.38 26.22 20.47
N VAL A 131 12.69 25.09 20.59
CA VAL A 131 11.53 24.95 21.48
C VAL A 131 11.97 24.79 22.93
N ASN A 132 11.15 25.30 23.83
CA ASN A 132 11.29 25.10 25.28
C ASN A 132 10.42 23.92 25.71
N LEU A 133 10.97 22.71 25.78
CA LEU A 133 10.21 21.50 26.20
C LEU A 133 9.63 21.62 27.63
N ALA A 134 10.20 22.45 28.50
CA ALA A 134 9.64 22.70 29.84
C ALA A 134 8.25 23.38 29.82
N ALA A 135 7.81 23.90 28.69
CA ALA A 135 6.44 24.38 28.51
C ALA A 135 5.39 23.26 28.54
N ILE A 136 5.82 22.02 28.26
CA ILE A 136 4.96 20.84 28.42
C ILE A 136 5.23 20.26 29.84
N PRO A 137 4.25 20.24 30.73
CA PRO A 137 4.42 19.71 32.08
C PRO A 137 4.91 18.26 32.04
N GLN A 138 5.98 17.95 32.81
CA GLN A 138 6.61 16.62 32.88
C GLN A 138 7.32 16.14 31.61
N ALA A 139 7.43 16.96 30.57
CA ALA A 139 8.25 16.61 29.41
C ALA A 139 9.75 16.76 29.77
N SER A 140 10.56 15.86 29.28
CA SER A 140 12.02 15.89 29.42
C SER A 140 12.70 15.32 28.18
N GLU A 141 13.95 15.70 28.00
CA GLU A 141 14.81 15.10 26.99
C GLU A 141 16.06 14.51 27.63
N GLU A 142 16.57 13.45 27.05
CA GLU A 142 17.82 12.80 27.47
C GLU A 142 18.63 12.45 26.22
N PHE A 143 19.86 12.96 26.14
CA PHE A 143 20.75 12.67 25.04
C PHE A 143 21.74 11.57 25.41
N ASP A 144 21.56 10.38 24.84
CA ASP A 144 22.54 9.30 24.94
C ASP A 144 23.59 9.48 23.82
N PHE A 145 24.71 10.06 24.21
CA PHE A 145 25.82 10.36 23.32
C PHE A 145 26.47 9.08 22.74
N TYR A 146 26.53 8.01 23.54
CA TYR A 146 27.19 6.77 23.14
C TYR A 146 26.41 6.03 22.05
N HIS A 147 25.08 6.10 22.11
CA HIS A 147 24.20 5.48 21.12
C HIS A 147 23.70 6.47 20.07
N MET A 148 24.11 7.75 20.17
CA MET A 148 23.60 8.83 19.32
C MET A 148 22.07 8.89 19.28
N GLN A 149 21.44 8.79 20.47
CA GLN A 149 19.98 8.79 20.62
C GLN A 149 19.52 9.98 21.46
N LEU A 150 18.53 10.71 20.95
CA LEU A 150 17.81 11.72 21.71
C LEU A 150 16.46 11.16 22.13
N VAL A 151 16.34 10.82 23.41
CA VAL A 151 15.12 10.27 24.00
C VAL A 151 14.24 11.43 24.48
N LEU A 152 13.05 11.53 23.89
CA LEU A 152 12.03 12.50 24.25
C LEU A 152 10.96 11.82 25.12
N ASN A 153 10.88 12.21 26.39
CA ASN A 153 9.85 11.77 27.31
C ASN A 153 8.74 12.81 27.34
N ILE A 154 7.70 12.60 26.54
CA ILE A 154 6.55 13.50 26.42
C ILE A 154 5.30 12.79 26.94
N PRO A 155 4.54 13.40 27.90
CA PRO A 155 3.33 12.80 28.41
C PRO A 155 2.31 12.54 27.31
N GLN A 156 1.60 11.42 27.40
CA GLN A 156 0.62 11.02 26.37
C GLN A 156 -0.49 12.05 26.14
N VAL A 157 -0.84 12.85 27.15
CA VAL A 157 -1.82 13.95 27.06
C VAL A 157 -1.35 15.07 26.12
N ALA A 158 -0.04 15.20 25.91
CA ALA A 158 0.58 16.18 25.02
C ALA A 158 0.90 15.61 23.63
N LEU A 159 0.62 14.33 23.41
CA LEU A 159 0.75 13.68 22.13
C LEU A 159 -0.61 13.65 21.42
N ARG A 160 -0.61 13.90 20.13
CA ARG A 160 -1.79 13.65 19.30
C ARG A 160 -2.11 12.14 19.31
N PRO A 161 -3.38 11.75 19.21
CA PRO A 161 -3.72 10.34 19.08
C PRO A 161 -2.91 9.70 17.94
N LYS A 162 -2.33 8.53 18.16
CA LYS A 162 -1.50 7.80 17.16
C LYS A 162 -2.18 7.65 15.79
N ASP A 163 -3.50 7.69 15.77
CA ASP A 163 -4.33 7.54 14.57
C ASP A 163 -4.50 8.85 13.78
N GLU A 164 -4.04 10.00 14.28
CA GLU A 164 -4.23 11.29 13.62
C GLU A 164 -2.91 11.90 13.16
N ILE A 165 -2.51 11.51 11.94
CA ILE A 165 -1.28 12.03 11.34
C ILE A 165 -1.54 13.47 10.86
N PRO A 166 -0.71 14.47 11.25
CA PRO A 166 -0.86 15.84 10.83
C PRO A 166 -0.86 15.99 9.31
N ILE A 167 -1.76 16.83 8.79
CA ILE A 167 -1.92 17.07 7.34
C ILE A 167 -0.63 17.62 6.72
N GLU A 168 0.14 18.37 7.48
CA GLU A 168 1.40 18.99 7.07
C GLU A 168 2.48 17.95 6.74
N ARG A 169 2.34 16.73 7.23
CA ARG A 169 3.25 15.61 6.92
C ARG A 169 2.88 14.88 5.63
N TRP A 170 1.69 15.10 5.11
CA TRP A 170 1.22 14.42 3.90
C TRP A 170 1.99 14.91 2.68
N ASP A 171 2.60 13.99 1.97
CA ASP A 171 3.44 14.28 0.82
C ASP A 171 2.68 14.03 -0.49
N ASP A 172 2.48 15.12 -1.26
CA ASP A 172 1.91 15.05 -2.60
C ASP A 172 2.87 14.44 -3.64
N GLY A 173 4.10 14.17 -3.25
CA GLY A 173 5.10 13.56 -4.09
C GLY A 173 5.62 14.45 -5.20
N ILE A 174 6.31 13.83 -6.13
CA ILE A 174 6.97 14.50 -7.26
C ILE A 174 6.02 14.69 -8.45
N THR A 175 6.34 15.70 -9.26
CA THR A 175 5.78 15.81 -10.61
C THR A 175 6.33 14.67 -11.47
N ALA A 176 5.42 13.82 -11.99
CA ALA A 176 5.80 12.67 -12.78
C ALA A 176 4.69 12.29 -13.78
N PHE A 177 5.10 11.81 -14.95
CA PHE A 177 4.22 11.08 -15.85
C PHE A 177 4.29 9.60 -15.54
N LEU A 178 3.14 8.95 -15.50
CA LEU A 178 2.95 7.55 -15.14
C LEU A 178 2.34 6.80 -16.32
N LEU A 179 2.73 5.57 -16.52
CA LEU A 179 2.07 4.70 -17.48
C LEU A 179 2.06 3.27 -16.92
N ASN A 180 0.89 2.75 -16.59
CA ASN A 180 0.71 1.30 -16.49
C ASN A 180 0.28 0.76 -17.84
N TYR A 181 0.81 -0.40 -18.19
CA TYR A 181 0.45 -1.10 -19.40
C TYR A 181 0.24 -2.58 -19.14
N MET A 182 -0.72 -3.15 -19.85
CA MET A 182 -0.95 -4.57 -19.91
C MET A 182 -1.31 -4.92 -21.34
N ALA A 183 -0.67 -5.92 -21.89
CA ALA A 183 -1.01 -6.43 -23.23
C ALA A 183 -1.08 -7.96 -23.18
N ASN A 184 -2.17 -8.48 -23.75
CA ASN A 184 -2.38 -9.91 -23.91
C ASN A 184 -2.60 -10.20 -25.39
N SER A 185 -1.94 -11.23 -25.90
CA SER A 185 -2.11 -11.71 -27.25
C SER A 185 -2.31 -13.21 -27.23
N SER A 186 -3.30 -13.71 -27.93
CA SER A 186 -3.50 -15.16 -28.08
C SER A 186 -3.82 -15.53 -29.53
N GLU A 187 -3.27 -16.67 -29.95
CA GLU A 187 -3.57 -17.29 -31.24
C GLU A 187 -4.06 -18.72 -31.02
N THR A 188 -5.28 -18.98 -31.45
CA THR A 188 -5.91 -20.29 -31.41
C THR A 188 -5.94 -20.88 -32.82
N THR A 189 -5.36 -22.07 -32.99
CA THR A 189 -5.40 -22.82 -34.25
C THR A 189 -6.29 -24.03 -34.10
N TYR A 190 -7.36 -24.09 -34.86
CA TYR A 190 -8.27 -25.25 -34.91
C TYR A 190 -7.70 -26.36 -35.79
N ARG A 191 -7.58 -27.59 -35.27
CA ARG A 191 -6.95 -28.71 -35.97
C ARG A 191 -7.79 -29.26 -37.10
N GLN A 192 -9.12 -29.15 -37.02
CA GLN A 192 -10.04 -29.72 -38.03
C GLN A 192 -9.95 -29.02 -39.40
N ASN A 193 -9.76 -27.69 -39.38
CA ASN A 193 -9.78 -26.90 -40.62
C ASN A 193 -8.57 -25.99 -40.79
N GLY A 194 -7.61 -26.01 -39.81
CA GLY A 194 -6.44 -25.13 -39.82
C GLY A 194 -6.77 -23.65 -39.62
N GLN A 195 -8.00 -23.32 -39.28
CA GLN A 195 -8.42 -21.93 -39.03
C GLN A 195 -7.70 -21.36 -37.85
N GLN A 196 -7.20 -20.14 -38.02
CA GLN A 196 -6.53 -19.38 -36.95
C GLN A 196 -7.45 -18.26 -36.49
N GLN A 197 -7.58 -18.13 -35.16
CA GLN A 197 -8.28 -17.01 -34.54
C GLN A 197 -7.30 -16.28 -33.66
N ARG A 198 -7.09 -14.98 -33.85
CA ARG A 198 -6.24 -14.12 -33.06
C ARG A 198 -7.09 -13.22 -32.19
N SER A 199 -6.64 -13.01 -30.96
CA SER A 199 -7.23 -12.05 -30.04
C SER A 199 -6.11 -11.23 -29.40
N HIS A 200 -6.27 -9.92 -29.43
CA HIS A 200 -5.34 -8.98 -28.85
C HIS A 200 -6.09 -8.03 -27.91
N TYR A 201 -5.51 -7.79 -26.75
CA TYR A 201 -6.02 -6.84 -25.78
C TYR A 201 -4.87 -6.02 -25.23
N ILE A 202 -4.99 -4.70 -25.31
CA ILE A 202 -4.02 -3.76 -24.74
C ILE A 202 -4.80 -2.83 -23.82
N GLN A 203 -4.33 -2.68 -22.61
CA GLN A 203 -4.85 -1.73 -21.64
C GLN A 203 -3.74 -0.79 -21.17
N LEU A 204 -4.04 0.51 -21.22
CA LEU A 204 -3.14 1.57 -20.85
C LEU A 204 -3.79 2.45 -19.77
N TYR A 205 -3.01 2.79 -18.76
CA TYR A 205 -3.40 3.72 -17.70
C TYR A 205 -2.37 4.87 -17.61
N PRO A 206 -2.39 5.81 -18.57
CA PRO A 206 -1.56 6.99 -18.45
C PRO A 206 -2.03 7.88 -17.31
N GLY A 207 -1.08 8.46 -16.60
CA GLY A 207 -1.31 9.36 -15.50
C GLY A 207 -0.30 10.49 -15.45
N LEU A 208 -0.70 11.62 -14.86
CA LEU A 208 0.18 12.76 -14.65
C LEU A 208 -0.06 13.33 -13.25
N ASN A 209 1.02 13.48 -12.49
CA ASN A 209 1.02 14.12 -11.18
C ASN A 209 1.65 15.52 -11.28
N ILE A 210 0.94 16.55 -10.82
CA ILE A 210 1.43 17.94 -10.74
C ILE A 210 0.98 18.52 -9.39
N GLY A 211 1.91 18.63 -8.44
CA GLY A 211 1.56 18.97 -7.05
C GLY A 211 0.48 18.03 -6.53
N ALA A 212 -0.59 18.56 -5.95
CA ALA A 212 -1.72 17.77 -5.44
C ALA A 212 -2.68 17.24 -6.52
N TRP A 213 -2.52 17.60 -7.79
CA TRP A 213 -3.37 17.14 -8.88
C TRP A 213 -2.93 15.78 -9.43
N ARG A 214 -3.90 14.91 -9.66
CA ARG A 214 -3.75 13.58 -10.26
C ARG A 214 -4.64 13.49 -11.49
N ILE A 215 -4.05 13.48 -12.68
CA ILE A 215 -4.77 13.24 -13.93
C ILE A 215 -4.64 11.75 -14.25
N ARG A 216 -5.74 11.09 -14.53
CA ARG A 216 -5.79 9.64 -14.79
C ARG A 216 -6.67 9.37 -15.99
N ASN A 217 -6.25 8.43 -16.82
CA ASN A 217 -7.04 7.87 -17.89
C ASN A 217 -6.95 6.34 -17.88
N ALA A 218 -8.01 5.67 -18.26
CA ALA A 218 -8.01 4.25 -18.55
C ALA A 218 -8.54 4.05 -19.96
N THR A 219 -7.72 3.48 -20.81
CA THR A 219 -8.07 3.19 -22.19
C THR A 219 -7.66 1.77 -22.56
N SER A 220 -8.48 1.10 -23.33
CA SER A 220 -8.20 -0.25 -23.81
C SER A 220 -8.40 -0.35 -25.32
N TRP A 221 -7.62 -1.22 -25.94
CA TRP A 221 -7.78 -1.63 -27.31
C TRP A 221 -7.99 -3.13 -27.35
N SER A 222 -9.02 -3.56 -28.08
CA SER A 222 -9.32 -4.98 -28.22
C SER A 222 -9.60 -5.33 -29.69
N GLN A 223 -9.09 -6.47 -30.11
CA GLN A 223 -9.33 -7.08 -31.40
C GLN A 223 -9.61 -8.57 -31.20
N SER A 224 -10.62 -9.11 -31.86
CA SER A 224 -10.93 -10.54 -31.82
C SER A 224 -11.26 -11.04 -33.23
N GLY A 225 -10.53 -12.04 -33.71
CA GLY A 225 -10.61 -12.56 -35.06
C GLY A 225 -10.26 -11.50 -36.10
N ASP A 226 -10.95 -11.52 -37.22
CA ASP A 226 -10.75 -10.61 -38.36
C ASP A 226 -11.49 -9.28 -38.23
N THR A 227 -12.11 -9.02 -37.09
CA THR A 227 -12.74 -7.73 -36.80
C THR A 227 -11.70 -6.66 -36.54
N GLY A 228 -11.89 -5.47 -37.06
CA GLY A 228 -11.02 -4.34 -36.79
C GLY A 228 -10.94 -4.03 -35.29
N GLY A 229 -9.75 -3.71 -34.84
CA GLY A 229 -9.52 -3.35 -33.41
C GLY A 229 -10.28 -2.07 -33.02
N LYS A 230 -10.79 -2.04 -31.79
CA LYS A 230 -11.54 -0.90 -31.24
C LYS A 230 -10.85 -0.35 -30.01
N TRP A 231 -10.68 0.98 -29.96
CA TRP A 231 -10.29 1.69 -28.75
C TRP A 231 -11.54 2.07 -27.94
N GLN A 232 -11.43 1.91 -26.63
CA GLN A 232 -12.46 2.33 -25.69
C GLN A 232 -11.80 3.02 -24.52
N SER A 233 -12.19 4.26 -24.20
CA SER A 233 -11.79 4.96 -22.99
C SER A 233 -12.85 4.73 -21.91
N SER A 234 -12.44 4.21 -20.78
CA SER A 234 -13.33 3.98 -19.63
C SER A 234 -13.54 5.25 -18.83
N TYR A 235 -12.49 6.05 -18.64
CA TYR A 235 -12.57 7.35 -17.97
C TYR A 235 -11.35 8.22 -18.29
N ILE A 236 -11.51 9.52 -18.13
CA ILE A 236 -10.44 10.50 -18.02
C ILE A 236 -10.85 11.58 -17.03
N TYR A 237 -10.09 11.71 -15.95
CA TYR A 237 -10.38 12.67 -14.92
C TYR A 237 -9.13 13.30 -14.31
N ALA A 238 -9.29 14.48 -13.72
CA ALA A 238 -8.35 15.10 -12.82
C ALA A 238 -8.94 15.16 -11.41
N THR A 239 -8.18 14.73 -10.42
CA THR A 239 -8.61 14.74 -9.02
C THR A 239 -7.59 15.41 -8.12
N ARG A 240 -8.09 16.00 -7.03
CA ARG A 240 -7.28 16.66 -6.01
C ARG A 240 -7.88 16.47 -4.62
N GLY A 241 -7.03 16.14 -3.65
CA GLY A 241 -7.39 16.11 -2.23
C GLY A 241 -7.60 17.52 -1.66
N LEU A 242 -8.67 17.69 -0.91
CA LEU A 242 -8.98 18.88 -0.10
C LEU A 242 -8.77 18.48 1.37
N TYR A 243 -7.52 18.43 1.80
CA TYR A 243 -7.07 17.74 3.02
C TYR A 243 -7.74 18.22 4.30
N ARG A 244 -7.92 19.56 4.44
CA ARG A 244 -8.63 20.15 5.61
C ARG A 244 -10.09 19.74 5.71
N LEU A 245 -10.73 19.44 4.57
CA LEU A 245 -12.10 18.97 4.50
C LEU A 245 -12.21 17.44 4.48
N LYS A 246 -11.08 16.71 4.51
CA LYS A 246 -11.04 15.25 4.32
C LYS A 246 -11.85 14.83 3.09
N SER A 247 -11.73 15.57 1.99
CA SER A 247 -12.56 15.45 0.80
C SER A 247 -11.73 15.46 -0.46
N ARG A 248 -12.34 15.09 -1.56
CA ARG A 248 -11.73 15.04 -2.88
C ARG A 248 -12.63 15.71 -3.92
N ILE A 249 -12.04 16.54 -4.77
CA ILE A 249 -12.68 17.06 -5.97
C ILE A 249 -12.22 16.25 -7.18
N THR A 250 -13.16 15.87 -8.04
CA THR A 250 -12.91 15.15 -9.30
C THR A 250 -13.54 15.92 -10.45
N LEU A 251 -12.79 16.14 -11.52
CA LEU A 251 -13.17 16.86 -12.72
C LEU A 251 -12.99 15.95 -13.93
N GLY A 252 -13.99 15.79 -14.76
CA GLY A 252 -13.93 14.97 -15.98
C GLY A 252 -14.84 13.76 -15.94
N GLU A 253 -14.40 12.65 -16.51
CA GLU A 253 -15.17 11.41 -16.65
C GLU A 253 -14.87 10.47 -15.50
N SER A 254 -15.88 10.15 -14.70
CA SER A 254 -15.77 9.30 -13.52
C SER A 254 -17.12 8.61 -13.25
N TYR A 255 -17.24 8.04 -12.05
CA TYR A 255 -18.45 7.34 -11.61
C TYR A 255 -18.91 7.90 -10.27
N THR A 256 -20.23 7.91 -10.05
CA THR A 256 -20.77 8.27 -8.73
C THR A 256 -20.59 7.11 -7.74
N PRO A 257 -20.42 7.39 -6.43
CA PRO A 257 -20.44 6.35 -5.40
C PRO A 257 -21.76 5.57 -5.41
N GLY A 258 -21.69 4.25 -5.16
CA GLY A 258 -22.84 3.35 -5.14
C GLY A 258 -23.48 3.14 -3.79
N ASP A 259 -23.16 3.95 -2.78
CA ASP A 259 -23.62 3.76 -1.39
C ASP A 259 -25.13 3.93 -1.20
N PHE A 260 -25.71 4.92 -1.89
CA PHE A 260 -27.11 5.36 -1.73
C PHE A 260 -27.94 5.09 -2.98
N PHE A 261 -27.33 5.17 -4.14
CA PHE A 261 -27.92 4.90 -5.44
C PHE A 261 -26.95 4.03 -6.24
N ASP A 262 -27.43 3.35 -7.28
CA ASP A 262 -26.55 2.65 -8.21
C ASP A 262 -25.51 3.62 -8.80
N SER A 263 -24.28 3.16 -8.91
CA SER A 263 -23.19 3.94 -9.50
C SER A 263 -23.46 4.26 -10.96
N VAL A 264 -23.28 5.51 -11.34
CA VAL A 264 -23.60 6.02 -12.67
C VAL A 264 -22.36 6.69 -13.28
N PRO A 265 -21.97 6.30 -14.52
CA PRO A 265 -20.88 6.99 -15.22
C PRO A 265 -21.31 8.39 -15.65
N PHE A 266 -20.44 9.36 -15.39
CA PHE A 266 -20.69 10.76 -15.72
C PHE A 266 -19.46 11.47 -16.29
N SER A 267 -19.69 12.60 -16.93
CA SER A 267 -18.67 13.59 -17.30
C SER A 267 -19.06 14.93 -16.69
N GLY A 268 -18.27 15.41 -15.74
CA GLY A 268 -18.63 16.62 -14.99
C GLY A 268 -17.72 16.89 -13.81
N VAL A 269 -18.32 17.34 -12.71
CA VAL A 269 -17.63 17.67 -11.45
C VAL A 269 -18.24 16.86 -10.32
N MET A 270 -17.39 16.34 -9.46
CA MET A 270 -17.80 15.66 -8.23
C MET A 270 -16.96 16.14 -7.05
N LEU A 271 -17.60 16.39 -5.94
CA LEU A 271 -16.98 16.69 -4.64
C LEU A 271 -17.56 15.74 -3.61
N GLY A 272 -16.73 14.99 -2.93
CA GLY A 272 -17.15 14.06 -1.89
C GLY A 272 -16.13 13.90 -0.78
N ASP A 273 -16.54 13.33 0.33
CA ASP A 273 -15.64 12.90 1.38
C ASP A 273 -14.71 11.79 0.85
N ASP A 274 -13.52 11.72 1.42
CA ASP A 274 -12.52 10.72 1.06
C ASP A 274 -12.20 9.85 2.28
N ALA A 275 -12.70 8.64 2.26
CA ALA A 275 -12.52 7.69 3.35
C ALA A 275 -11.04 7.31 3.55
N ASN A 276 -10.21 7.37 2.50
CA ASN A 276 -8.78 7.07 2.61
C ASN A 276 -8.01 8.08 3.46
N MET A 277 -8.52 9.33 3.58
CA MET A 277 -7.97 10.36 4.46
C MET A 277 -8.28 10.14 5.94
N LEU A 278 -8.93 9.04 6.26
CA LEU A 278 -9.26 8.65 7.62
C LEU A 278 -8.30 7.57 8.11
N PRO A 279 -8.11 7.44 9.41
CA PRO A 279 -7.36 6.34 9.99
C PRO A 279 -7.87 4.97 9.52
N SER A 280 -6.97 3.99 9.38
CA SER A 280 -7.27 2.66 8.83
C SER A 280 -8.42 1.94 9.55
N ASN A 281 -8.54 2.14 10.87
CA ASN A 281 -9.62 1.59 11.71
C ASN A 281 -11.01 2.17 11.42
N GLN A 282 -11.11 3.17 10.53
CA GLN A 282 -12.35 3.85 10.14
C GLN A 282 -12.71 3.67 8.67
N ARG A 283 -11.99 2.82 7.91
CA ARG A 283 -12.15 2.60 6.46
C ARG A 283 -12.98 1.37 6.12
N ASP A 284 -13.54 1.34 4.92
CA ASP A 284 -14.39 0.26 4.37
C ASP A 284 -13.61 -0.67 3.42
N PHE A 285 -14.12 -1.87 3.15
CA PHE A 285 -13.46 -3.04 2.52
C PHE A 285 -13.64 -3.15 0.98
N MET A 286 -12.73 -3.86 0.24
CA MET A 286 -12.74 -4.10 -1.23
C MET A 286 -13.07 -5.54 -1.64
N PRO A 287 -13.71 -5.79 -2.83
CA PRO A 287 -14.10 -7.13 -3.29
C PRO A 287 -13.03 -7.86 -4.11
N VAL A 288 -13.10 -9.19 -4.08
CA VAL A 288 -12.27 -10.13 -4.87
C VAL A 288 -13.16 -10.91 -5.83
N VAL A 289 -12.76 -11.04 -7.11
CA VAL A 289 -13.47 -11.87 -8.09
C VAL A 289 -12.94 -13.30 -8.07
N ARG A 290 -13.80 -14.25 -7.74
CA ARG A 290 -13.49 -15.70 -7.74
C ARG A 290 -14.39 -16.44 -8.69
N GLY A 291 -13.82 -17.42 -9.38
CA GLY A 291 -14.56 -18.27 -10.31
C GLY A 291 -13.83 -19.57 -10.62
N ILE A 292 -14.43 -20.41 -11.45
CA ILE A 292 -13.82 -21.64 -11.93
C ILE A 292 -13.85 -21.64 -13.46
N ALA A 293 -12.67 -21.75 -14.08
CA ALA A 293 -12.53 -21.97 -15.52
C ALA A 293 -12.45 -23.47 -15.81
N ARG A 294 -13.18 -23.97 -16.78
CA ARG A 294 -13.18 -25.40 -17.16
C ARG A 294 -12.01 -25.75 -18.07
N SER A 295 -11.56 -24.80 -18.86
CA SER A 295 -10.43 -24.89 -19.76
C SER A 295 -9.58 -23.65 -19.58
N GLN A 296 -8.49 -23.51 -20.31
CA GLN A 296 -7.87 -22.20 -20.43
C GLN A 296 -8.91 -21.23 -20.97
N ALA A 297 -9.18 -20.16 -20.23
CA ALA A 297 -10.28 -19.28 -20.52
C ALA A 297 -9.82 -17.81 -20.47
N ARG A 298 -10.40 -16.99 -21.31
CA ARG A 298 -10.28 -15.55 -21.17
C ARG A 298 -11.39 -15.06 -20.23
N VAL A 299 -11.01 -14.45 -19.14
CA VAL A 299 -11.93 -13.83 -18.20
C VAL A 299 -12.01 -12.35 -18.50
N GLU A 300 -13.21 -11.88 -18.84
CA GLU A 300 -13.51 -10.47 -19.02
C GLU A 300 -14.37 -9.99 -17.87
N VAL A 301 -13.96 -8.92 -17.21
CA VAL A 301 -14.72 -8.26 -16.14
C VAL A 301 -15.22 -6.92 -16.66
N ARG A 302 -16.53 -6.75 -16.65
CA ARG A 302 -17.20 -5.51 -17.06
C ARG A 302 -17.90 -4.89 -15.87
N GLN A 303 -17.77 -3.57 -15.75
CA GLN A 303 -18.48 -2.77 -14.77
C GLN A 303 -19.17 -1.61 -15.48
N ASN A 304 -20.45 -1.40 -15.21
CA ASN A 304 -21.25 -0.36 -15.88
C ASN A 304 -21.16 -0.40 -17.42
N GLY A 305 -20.99 -1.59 -18.00
CA GLY A 305 -20.86 -1.82 -19.44
C GLY A 305 -19.44 -1.65 -20.01
N TYR A 306 -18.50 -1.10 -19.25
CA TYR A 306 -17.11 -0.94 -19.65
C TYR A 306 -16.30 -2.19 -19.31
N LEU A 307 -15.42 -2.62 -20.22
CA LEU A 307 -14.45 -3.67 -19.96
C LEU A 307 -13.34 -3.07 -19.08
N ILE A 308 -13.27 -3.49 -17.81
CA ILE A 308 -12.30 -2.97 -16.84
C ILE A 308 -11.10 -3.89 -16.66
N TYR A 309 -11.25 -5.18 -17.00
CA TYR A 309 -10.17 -6.15 -16.86
C TYR A 309 -10.36 -7.31 -17.83
N SER A 310 -9.27 -7.81 -18.41
CA SER A 310 -9.28 -9.02 -19.23
C SER A 310 -7.95 -9.76 -19.07
N THR A 311 -8.03 -11.01 -18.69
CA THR A 311 -6.86 -11.88 -18.53
C THR A 311 -7.16 -13.30 -19.00
N VAL A 312 -6.12 -14.08 -19.28
CA VAL A 312 -6.26 -15.51 -19.57
C VAL A 312 -5.96 -16.27 -18.27
N VAL A 313 -6.89 -17.10 -17.85
CA VAL A 313 -6.75 -17.95 -16.68
C VAL A 313 -6.63 -19.40 -17.09
N SER A 314 -5.88 -20.13 -16.32
CA SER A 314 -5.72 -21.58 -16.47
C SER A 314 -6.97 -22.32 -16.01
N PRO A 315 -7.19 -23.58 -16.47
CA PRO A 315 -8.27 -24.39 -15.96
C PRO A 315 -8.25 -24.53 -14.43
N GLY A 316 -9.41 -24.40 -13.81
CA GLY A 316 -9.62 -24.54 -12.38
C GLY A 316 -10.09 -23.28 -11.69
N PRO A 317 -10.13 -23.24 -10.33
CA PRO A 317 -10.46 -22.06 -9.58
C PRO A 317 -9.47 -20.93 -9.89
N PHE A 318 -9.99 -19.72 -10.07
CA PHE A 318 -9.19 -18.51 -10.21
C PHE A 318 -9.65 -17.44 -9.22
N GLU A 319 -8.72 -16.60 -8.83
CA GLU A 319 -8.93 -15.44 -7.97
C GLU A 319 -8.25 -14.24 -8.63
N LEU A 320 -9.02 -13.17 -8.89
CA LEU A 320 -8.52 -11.94 -9.46
C LEU A 320 -8.45 -10.90 -8.34
N THR A 321 -7.25 -10.54 -7.94
CA THR A 321 -6.96 -9.57 -6.87
C THR A 321 -6.22 -8.34 -7.40
N ASP A 322 -5.73 -8.42 -8.62
CA ASP A 322 -4.87 -7.44 -9.29
C ASP A 322 -5.63 -6.46 -10.19
N MET A 323 -6.95 -6.45 -10.10
CA MET A 323 -7.75 -5.45 -10.77
C MET A 323 -7.48 -4.07 -10.17
N LEU A 324 -7.10 -3.11 -11.00
CA LEU A 324 -7.00 -1.73 -10.57
C LEU A 324 -8.39 -1.24 -10.14
N PRO A 325 -8.54 -0.73 -8.91
CA PRO A 325 -9.85 -0.32 -8.43
C PRO A 325 -10.43 0.76 -9.34
N SER A 326 -11.60 0.47 -9.92
CA SER A 326 -12.40 1.56 -10.44
C SER A 326 -12.97 2.31 -9.24
N HIS A 327 -12.93 3.62 -9.26
CA HIS A 327 -13.47 4.45 -8.18
C HIS A 327 -15.00 4.38 -8.07
N SER A 328 -15.62 3.43 -8.77
CA SER A 328 -17.06 3.26 -8.83
C SER A 328 -17.46 1.94 -8.23
N ASP A 329 -18.38 1.99 -7.29
CA ASP A 329 -19.15 0.83 -6.87
C ASP A 329 -20.05 0.36 -8.02
N GLY A 330 -20.36 -0.90 -8.07
CA GLY A 330 -21.24 -1.50 -9.08
C GLY A 330 -20.90 -2.94 -9.35
N ASP A 331 -21.90 -3.75 -9.61
CA ASP A 331 -21.75 -5.18 -9.84
C ASP A 331 -20.76 -5.46 -10.99
N LEU A 332 -19.86 -6.41 -10.75
CA LEU A 332 -18.88 -6.87 -11.72
C LEU A 332 -19.49 -8.00 -12.54
N HIS A 333 -19.75 -7.75 -13.80
CA HIS A 333 -20.21 -8.77 -14.75
C HIS A 333 -19.01 -9.53 -15.29
N VAL A 334 -18.83 -10.75 -14.80
CA VAL A 334 -17.73 -11.61 -15.18
C VAL A 334 -18.19 -12.54 -16.30
N THR A 335 -17.44 -12.53 -17.39
CA THR A 335 -17.62 -13.44 -18.52
C THR A 335 -16.37 -14.29 -18.68
N VAL A 336 -16.50 -15.58 -18.50
CA VAL A 336 -15.46 -16.57 -18.73
C VAL A 336 -15.66 -17.16 -20.11
N LEU A 337 -14.77 -16.83 -21.03
CA LEU A 337 -14.77 -17.32 -22.41
C LEU A 337 -13.83 -18.52 -22.48
N GLU A 338 -14.41 -19.68 -22.45
CA GLU A 338 -13.67 -20.94 -22.51
C GLU A 338 -13.02 -21.15 -23.88
N SER A 339 -11.92 -21.87 -23.92
CA SER A 339 -11.20 -22.15 -25.17
C SER A 339 -12.03 -22.95 -26.21
N ASN A 340 -13.05 -23.68 -25.78
CA ASN A 340 -13.98 -24.39 -26.65
C ASN A 340 -15.13 -23.52 -27.19
N GLY A 341 -15.11 -22.21 -26.89
CA GLY A 341 -16.16 -21.27 -27.25
C GLY A 341 -17.36 -21.23 -26.29
N ALA A 342 -17.39 -22.07 -25.26
CA ALA A 342 -18.42 -21.98 -24.23
C ALA A 342 -18.21 -20.71 -23.39
N THR A 343 -19.31 -20.09 -23.00
CA THR A 343 -19.30 -18.87 -22.22
C THR A 343 -20.01 -19.09 -20.90
N GLN A 344 -19.33 -18.81 -19.79
CA GLN A 344 -19.95 -18.70 -18.49
C GLN A 344 -20.11 -17.23 -18.14
N GLN A 345 -21.25 -16.85 -17.57
CA GLN A 345 -21.48 -15.50 -17.09
C GLN A 345 -22.02 -15.53 -15.67
N PHE A 346 -21.43 -14.72 -14.83
CA PHE A 346 -21.90 -14.54 -13.46
C PHE A 346 -21.62 -13.10 -13.00
N ILE A 347 -22.34 -12.70 -11.98
CA ILE A 347 -22.19 -11.38 -11.38
C ILE A 347 -21.47 -11.56 -10.06
N VAL A 348 -20.34 -10.88 -9.92
CA VAL A 348 -19.70 -10.69 -8.62
C VAL A 348 -20.20 -9.40 -8.04
N PRO A 349 -21.00 -9.50 -6.99
CA PRO A 349 -21.56 -8.33 -6.37
C PRO A 349 -20.50 -7.52 -5.65
N TYR A 350 -20.48 -6.23 -5.90
CA TYR A 350 -19.78 -5.29 -5.02
C TYR A 350 -20.70 -5.00 -3.82
N THR A 351 -20.40 -5.61 -2.68
CA THR A 351 -21.22 -5.44 -1.47
C THR A 351 -20.76 -4.19 -0.73
N VAL A 352 -21.53 -3.12 -0.82
CA VAL A 352 -21.35 -1.97 0.03
C VAL A 352 -21.80 -2.34 1.46
N PRO A 353 -20.98 -2.13 2.49
CA PRO A 353 -21.35 -2.41 3.87
C PRO A 353 -22.58 -1.59 4.33
N ALA A 354 -23.22 -2.02 5.41
CA ALA A 354 -24.29 -1.24 6.05
C ALA A 354 -23.76 0.16 6.42
N ILE A 355 -24.53 1.20 6.10
CA ILE A 355 -24.12 2.59 6.32
C ILE A 355 -24.24 2.90 7.82
N ALA A 356 -23.12 2.89 8.52
CA ALA A 356 -23.06 3.15 9.95
C ALA A 356 -21.84 4.01 10.28
N LEU A 357 -22.07 5.28 10.57
CA LEU A 357 -21.05 6.28 10.85
C LEU A 357 -20.89 6.52 12.36
N ARG A 358 -19.68 6.82 12.80
CA ARG A 358 -19.43 7.28 14.17
C ARG A 358 -20.08 8.64 14.44
N LYS A 359 -20.44 8.91 15.69
CA LYS A 359 -21.03 10.18 16.14
C LYS A 359 -20.22 11.38 15.63
N GLY A 360 -20.90 12.34 15.03
CA GLY A 360 -20.32 13.59 14.52
C GLY A 360 -19.65 13.49 13.15
N ARG A 361 -19.53 12.29 12.58
CA ARG A 361 -18.96 12.12 11.25
C ARG A 361 -19.97 12.47 10.18
N LEU A 362 -19.50 13.25 9.20
CA LEU A 362 -20.22 13.63 8.00
C LEU A 362 -19.63 12.89 6.79
N ARG A 363 -20.48 12.22 6.01
CA ARG A 363 -20.17 11.67 4.69
C ARG A 363 -21.05 12.35 3.66
N TYR A 364 -20.51 12.83 2.57
CA TYR A 364 -21.27 13.52 1.54
C TYR A 364 -20.66 13.33 0.15
N ASN A 365 -21.52 13.40 -0.86
CA ASN A 365 -21.09 13.44 -2.25
C ASN A 365 -22.03 14.35 -3.04
N LEU A 366 -21.44 15.23 -3.83
CA LEU A 366 -22.11 16.17 -4.71
C LEU A 366 -21.57 16.00 -6.12
N MET A 367 -22.41 15.71 -7.08
CA MET A 367 -22.04 15.54 -8.48
C MET A 367 -22.97 16.32 -9.38
N ALA A 368 -22.41 16.97 -10.39
CA ALA A 368 -23.12 17.61 -11.49
C ALA A 368 -22.37 17.37 -12.82
N GLY A 369 -23.08 16.94 -13.82
CA GLY A 369 -22.48 16.64 -15.12
C GLY A 369 -23.46 16.10 -16.14
N ARG A 370 -22.96 15.28 -17.04
CA ARG A 370 -23.74 14.58 -18.05
C ARG A 370 -23.54 13.08 -17.93
N TYR A 371 -24.60 12.33 -18.15
CA TYR A 371 -24.52 10.87 -18.26
C TYR A 371 -23.58 10.46 -19.40
N ARG A 372 -22.69 9.50 -19.11
CA ARG A 372 -21.70 8.98 -20.06
C ARG A 372 -21.94 7.49 -20.30
N PRO A 373 -22.82 7.12 -21.23
CA PRO A 373 -23.11 5.73 -21.50
C PRO A 373 -21.91 5.01 -22.16
N ALA A 374 -21.75 3.72 -21.85
CA ALA A 374 -20.79 2.86 -22.57
C ALA A 374 -21.16 2.66 -24.04
N ASN A 375 -22.46 2.70 -24.34
CA ASN A 375 -22.97 2.62 -25.69
C ASN A 375 -23.15 4.03 -26.29
N VAL A 376 -22.46 4.35 -27.37
CA VAL A 376 -22.47 5.64 -28.05
C VAL A 376 -23.85 6.02 -28.66
N ASP A 377 -24.75 5.07 -28.81
CA ASP A 377 -26.10 5.32 -29.32
C ASP A 377 -27.04 5.90 -28.26
N VAL A 378 -26.69 5.81 -27.00
CA VAL A 378 -27.46 6.40 -25.88
C VAL A 378 -27.16 7.90 -25.78
N GLU A 379 -28.20 8.69 -25.54
CA GLU A 379 -28.06 10.14 -25.46
C GLU A 379 -27.33 10.57 -24.18
N THR A 380 -26.47 11.58 -24.32
CA THR A 380 -25.82 12.22 -23.18
C THR A 380 -26.76 13.24 -22.52
N THR A 381 -27.30 12.92 -21.35
CA THR A 381 -28.31 13.71 -20.66
C THR A 381 -27.69 14.39 -19.42
N PRO A 382 -28.07 15.63 -19.07
CA PRO A 382 -27.63 16.25 -17.82
C PRO A 382 -28.10 15.43 -16.61
N ILE A 383 -27.21 15.28 -15.63
CA ILE A 383 -27.47 14.57 -14.37
C ILE A 383 -26.86 15.33 -13.22
N ALA A 384 -27.52 15.25 -12.06
CA ALA A 384 -26.97 15.71 -10.79
C ALA A 384 -27.32 14.71 -9.68
N GLN A 385 -26.42 14.57 -8.73
CA GLN A 385 -26.60 13.73 -7.55
C GLN A 385 -26.05 14.45 -6.31
N ALA A 386 -26.80 14.36 -5.23
CA ALA A 386 -26.36 14.82 -3.92
C ALA A 386 -26.72 13.76 -2.87
N THR A 387 -25.76 13.40 -2.03
CA THR A 387 -25.96 12.46 -0.94
C THR A 387 -25.30 12.98 0.33
N LEU A 388 -25.93 12.69 1.47
CA LEU A 388 -25.49 13.12 2.77
C LEU A 388 -25.80 12.05 3.80
N ALA A 389 -24.82 11.69 4.64
CA ALA A 389 -25.02 10.88 5.82
C ALA A 389 -24.34 11.51 7.03
N TYR A 390 -24.97 11.43 8.18
CA TYR A 390 -24.46 12.00 9.42
C TYR A 390 -24.60 11.04 10.59
N GLY A 391 -23.50 10.86 11.32
CA GLY A 391 -23.44 10.03 12.52
C GLY A 391 -24.06 10.78 13.72
N LEU A 392 -25.21 10.30 14.18
CA LEU A 392 -25.96 10.81 15.32
C LEU A 392 -25.48 10.18 16.65
N PRO A 393 -25.88 10.73 17.82
CA PRO A 393 -25.74 10.03 19.09
C PRO A 393 -26.38 8.62 19.06
N TRP A 394 -26.02 7.77 20.04
CA TRP A 394 -26.54 6.38 20.20
C TRP A 394 -26.21 5.45 19.03
N ASN A 395 -25.06 5.69 18.35
CA ASN A 395 -24.61 4.88 17.22
C ASN A 395 -25.61 4.83 16.04
N LEU A 396 -26.44 5.84 15.91
CA LEU A 396 -27.35 5.99 14.79
C LEU A 396 -26.70 6.78 13.66
N THR A 397 -27.09 6.50 12.44
CA THR A 397 -26.72 7.26 11.24
C THR A 397 -28.00 7.58 10.49
N ALA A 398 -28.23 8.83 10.16
CA ALA A 398 -29.27 9.22 9.22
C ALA A 398 -28.64 9.58 7.88
N PHE A 399 -29.30 9.21 6.79
CA PHE A 399 -28.82 9.56 5.46
C PHE A 399 -29.95 9.90 4.51
N VAL A 400 -29.63 10.77 3.55
CA VAL A 400 -30.56 11.25 2.53
C VAL A 400 -29.79 11.45 1.24
N GLY A 401 -30.47 11.26 0.11
CA GLY A 401 -29.89 11.51 -1.21
C GLY A 401 -30.94 11.93 -2.22
N GLY A 402 -30.49 12.58 -3.29
CA GLY A 402 -31.32 12.94 -4.43
C GLY A 402 -30.55 12.76 -5.74
N GLN A 403 -31.22 12.28 -6.77
CA GLN A 403 -30.76 12.24 -8.15
C GLN A 403 -31.72 13.01 -9.03
N TRP A 404 -31.18 13.72 -10.00
CA TRP A 404 -31.97 14.51 -10.94
C TRP A 404 -31.45 14.36 -12.36
N SER A 405 -32.39 14.23 -13.28
CA SER A 405 -32.20 14.34 -14.73
C SER A 405 -33.51 14.85 -15.35
N PRO A 406 -33.54 15.37 -16.57
CA PRO A 406 -34.79 15.78 -17.23
C PRO A 406 -35.87 14.69 -17.25
N HIS A 407 -35.46 13.42 -17.34
CA HIS A 407 -36.35 12.25 -17.44
C HIS A 407 -36.39 11.39 -16.18
N TYR A 408 -35.75 11.85 -15.09
CA TYR A 408 -35.64 11.06 -13.86
C TYR A 408 -35.42 11.93 -12.64
N GLN A 409 -36.18 11.64 -11.60
CA GLN A 409 -35.99 12.24 -10.28
C GLN A 409 -36.14 11.15 -9.23
N ALA A 410 -35.17 11.04 -8.35
CA ALA A 410 -35.26 10.12 -7.23
C ALA A 410 -34.81 10.78 -5.94
N THR A 411 -35.43 10.37 -4.85
CA THR A 411 -35.02 10.72 -3.48
C THR A 411 -34.89 9.46 -2.67
N THR A 412 -33.82 9.34 -1.90
CA THR A 412 -33.61 8.25 -0.94
C THR A 412 -33.49 8.81 0.46
N ALA A 413 -34.00 8.10 1.43
CA ALA A 413 -33.79 8.39 2.84
C ALA A 413 -33.64 7.07 3.61
N GLY A 414 -32.80 7.07 4.62
CA GLY A 414 -32.56 5.87 5.40
C GLY A 414 -31.88 6.12 6.71
N MET A 415 -31.78 5.05 7.47
CA MET A 415 -31.14 5.04 8.77
C MET A 415 -30.22 3.84 8.89
N GLY A 416 -29.10 4.03 9.56
CA GLY A 416 -28.17 2.97 9.97
C GLY A 416 -27.98 2.97 11.48
N VAL A 417 -27.63 1.82 12.01
CA VAL A 417 -27.34 1.65 13.44
C VAL A 417 -26.18 0.69 13.63
N MET A 418 -25.25 1.09 14.50
CA MET A 418 -24.21 0.18 15.02
C MET A 418 -24.74 -0.49 16.28
N LEU A 419 -24.95 -1.78 16.24
CA LEU A 419 -25.49 -2.59 17.32
C LEU A 419 -24.39 -3.21 18.22
N GLY A 420 -23.19 -2.63 18.21
CA GLY A 420 -22.04 -3.15 18.95
C GLY A 420 -21.70 -4.59 18.53
N ASP A 421 -21.72 -5.51 19.48
CA ASP A 421 -21.42 -6.92 19.21
C ASP A 421 -22.40 -7.61 18.24
N TYR A 422 -23.52 -6.99 17.91
CA TYR A 422 -24.50 -7.52 16.94
C TYR A 422 -24.30 -6.98 15.51
N GLY A 423 -23.24 -6.18 15.24
CA GLY A 423 -22.92 -5.70 13.92
C GLY A 423 -23.53 -4.37 13.53
N ALA A 424 -23.69 -4.14 12.24
CA ALA A 424 -24.29 -2.93 11.67
C ALA A 424 -25.48 -3.28 10.78
N LEU A 425 -26.53 -2.50 10.91
CA LEU A 425 -27.77 -2.64 10.13
C LEU A 425 -28.09 -1.27 9.52
N SER A 426 -28.45 -1.25 8.24
CA SER A 426 -29.02 -0.06 7.61
C SER A 426 -30.24 -0.40 6.77
N SER A 427 -31.17 0.55 6.69
CA SER A 427 -32.35 0.45 5.85
C SER A 427 -32.62 1.76 5.16
N SER A 428 -33.05 1.70 3.90
CA SER A 428 -33.42 2.85 3.10
C SER A 428 -34.67 2.62 2.28
N ILE A 429 -35.31 3.72 1.92
CA ILE A 429 -36.39 3.78 0.95
C ILE A 429 -36.03 4.80 -0.10
N THR A 430 -36.16 4.41 -1.37
CA THR A 430 -35.96 5.27 -2.52
C THR A 430 -37.26 5.42 -3.30
N GLN A 431 -37.68 6.64 -3.53
CA GLN A 431 -38.81 6.96 -4.40
C GLN A 431 -38.28 7.57 -5.69
N ALA A 432 -38.67 7.02 -6.83
CA ALA A 432 -38.28 7.51 -8.14
C ALA A 432 -39.51 7.89 -8.96
N CYS A 433 -39.37 8.95 -9.76
CA CYS A 433 -40.25 9.33 -10.84
C CYS A 433 -39.47 9.17 -12.15
N SER A 434 -39.91 8.29 -13.02
CA SER A 434 -39.19 7.82 -14.20
C SER A 434 -40.01 8.05 -15.45
N GLU A 435 -39.42 8.63 -16.49
CA GLU A 435 -40.02 8.81 -17.79
C GLU A 435 -39.21 8.06 -18.86
N TYR A 436 -39.71 6.92 -19.31
CA TYR A 436 -39.13 6.19 -20.44
C TYR A 436 -39.47 6.88 -21.75
N ARG A 437 -38.58 6.71 -22.71
CA ARG A 437 -38.81 7.26 -24.05
C ARG A 437 -40.18 6.78 -24.60
N GLN A 438 -41.05 7.73 -24.99
CA GLN A 438 -42.40 7.48 -25.51
C GLN A 438 -43.40 6.87 -24.50
N GLN A 439 -43.12 6.93 -23.21
CA GLN A 439 -44.03 6.49 -22.16
C GLN A 439 -44.40 7.64 -21.20
N GLN A 440 -45.51 7.47 -20.52
CA GLN A 440 -45.93 8.42 -19.47
C GLN A 440 -45.02 8.29 -18.21
N PRO A 441 -44.75 9.37 -17.50
CA PRO A 441 -44.03 9.30 -16.25
C PRO A 441 -44.68 8.36 -15.24
N VAL A 442 -43.90 7.48 -14.62
CA VAL A 442 -44.36 6.53 -13.62
C VAL A 442 -43.61 6.76 -12.29
N LYS A 443 -44.25 6.42 -11.17
CA LYS A 443 -43.67 6.55 -9.84
C LYS A 443 -43.48 5.18 -9.21
N GLY A 444 -42.26 4.90 -8.78
CA GLY A 444 -41.92 3.65 -8.15
C GLY A 444 -41.17 3.85 -6.82
N GLN A 445 -41.15 2.82 -6.03
CA GLN A 445 -40.44 2.77 -4.74
C GLN A 445 -39.57 1.53 -4.65
N ALA A 446 -38.39 1.66 -4.05
CA ALA A 446 -37.50 0.55 -3.71
C ALA A 446 -37.11 0.62 -2.25
N TRP A 447 -37.00 -0.55 -1.63
CA TRP A 447 -36.53 -0.71 -0.24
C TRP A 447 -35.23 -1.45 -0.26
N GLU A 448 -34.32 -1.07 0.61
CA GLU A 448 -33.07 -1.80 0.79
C GLU A 448 -32.78 -2.00 2.27
N VAL A 449 -32.30 -3.18 2.62
CA VAL A 449 -31.82 -3.53 3.95
C VAL A 449 -30.45 -4.14 3.80
N ARG A 450 -29.47 -3.61 4.54
CA ARG A 450 -28.10 -4.15 4.59
C ARG A 450 -27.75 -4.49 6.03
N TYR A 451 -27.16 -5.64 6.24
CA TYR A 451 -26.69 -6.10 7.54
C TYR A 451 -25.31 -6.71 7.41
N ASN A 452 -24.38 -6.26 8.24
CA ASN A 452 -23.02 -6.76 8.29
C ASN A 452 -22.65 -7.09 9.74
N LYS A 453 -22.04 -8.23 9.94
CA LYS A 453 -21.57 -8.69 11.26
C LYS A 453 -20.28 -9.49 11.13
N THR A 454 -19.30 -9.18 11.99
CA THR A 454 -18.16 -10.06 12.26
C THR A 454 -18.23 -10.49 13.71
N LEU A 455 -18.35 -11.78 13.96
CA LEU A 455 -18.37 -12.41 15.27
C LEU A 455 -16.94 -12.55 15.77
N GLN A 456 -16.47 -11.69 16.66
CA GLN A 456 -15.09 -11.68 17.16
C GLN A 456 -14.66 -13.00 17.82
N ALA A 457 -15.60 -13.72 18.46
CA ALA A 457 -15.30 -14.98 19.13
C ALA A 457 -14.98 -16.15 18.17
N SER A 458 -15.44 -16.09 16.93
CA SER A 458 -15.28 -17.15 15.91
C SER A 458 -14.75 -16.61 14.58
N ASP A 459 -14.44 -15.30 14.49
CA ASP A 459 -14.07 -14.58 13.29
C ASP A 459 -15.04 -14.79 12.10
N THR A 460 -16.30 -15.18 12.41
CA THR A 460 -17.31 -15.39 11.38
C THR A 460 -17.74 -14.05 10.80
N SER A 461 -17.57 -13.87 9.50
CA SER A 461 -18.08 -12.72 8.77
C SER A 461 -19.42 -13.07 8.11
N PHE A 462 -20.40 -12.20 8.26
CA PHE A 462 -21.72 -12.34 7.65
C PHE A 462 -22.14 -11.02 7.02
N SER A 463 -22.57 -11.07 5.76
CA SER A 463 -23.11 -9.91 5.04
C SER A 463 -24.42 -10.30 4.36
N LEU A 464 -25.45 -9.52 4.58
CA LEU A 464 -26.76 -9.62 3.94
C LEU A 464 -27.11 -8.30 3.28
N VAL A 465 -27.41 -8.33 2.01
CA VAL A 465 -28.06 -7.24 1.30
C VAL A 465 -29.37 -7.75 0.71
N ASN A 466 -30.44 -7.09 1.03
CA ASN A 466 -31.75 -7.38 0.49
C ASN A 466 -32.40 -6.11 -0.04
N SER A 467 -32.54 -6.02 -1.36
CA SER A 467 -33.24 -4.91 -2.03
C SER A 467 -34.54 -5.42 -2.63
N GLN A 468 -35.64 -4.80 -2.21
CA GLN A 468 -36.97 -5.15 -2.74
C GLN A 468 -37.60 -3.92 -3.40
N TYR A 469 -37.94 -4.04 -4.68
CA TYR A 469 -38.69 -3.04 -5.42
C TYR A 469 -40.17 -3.27 -5.19
N SER A 470 -40.82 -2.39 -4.39
CA SER A 470 -42.20 -2.58 -3.94
C SER A 470 -43.22 -2.36 -5.04
N THR A 471 -42.88 -1.54 -6.03
CA THR A 471 -43.79 -1.19 -7.13
C THR A 471 -43.26 -1.63 -8.49
N ALA A 472 -44.25 -1.80 -9.42
CA ALA A 472 -43.94 -2.19 -10.81
C ALA A 472 -43.10 -1.14 -11.54
N ASP A 473 -43.17 0.09 -11.10
CA ASP A 473 -42.73 1.23 -11.86
C ASP A 473 -41.44 1.83 -11.29
N PHE A 474 -40.74 1.11 -10.39
CA PHE A 474 -39.42 1.54 -9.96
C PHE A 474 -38.39 1.17 -11.03
N HIS A 475 -37.60 2.18 -11.43
CA HIS A 475 -36.51 2.07 -12.36
C HIS A 475 -35.30 2.84 -11.82
N SER A 476 -34.10 2.38 -12.10
CA SER A 476 -32.88 3.14 -11.81
C SER A 476 -32.65 4.25 -12.83
N LEU A 477 -31.79 5.22 -12.48
CA LEU A 477 -31.39 6.29 -13.40
C LEU A 477 -30.79 5.73 -14.69
N SER A 478 -29.91 4.73 -14.58
CA SER A 478 -29.27 4.12 -15.74
C SER A 478 -30.27 3.38 -16.64
N ASP A 479 -31.29 2.69 -16.10
CA ASP A 479 -32.31 2.02 -16.88
C ASP A 479 -33.13 3.01 -17.72
N VAL A 480 -33.53 4.12 -17.10
CA VAL A 480 -34.30 5.17 -17.79
C VAL A 480 -33.46 5.80 -18.88
N LEU A 481 -32.21 6.24 -18.57
CA LEU A 481 -31.37 6.93 -19.54
C LEU A 481 -30.95 6.04 -20.71
N GLN A 482 -30.74 4.74 -20.48
CA GLN A 482 -30.47 3.77 -21.55
C GLN A 482 -31.63 3.57 -22.54
N SER A 483 -32.86 3.96 -22.17
CA SER A 483 -33.99 3.95 -23.08
C SER A 483 -33.94 5.03 -24.17
N TYR A 484 -33.16 6.11 -23.93
CA TYR A 484 -32.99 7.23 -24.84
C TYR A 484 -31.86 6.97 -25.83
N ARG A 485 -32.12 6.13 -26.85
CA ARG A 485 -31.16 5.80 -27.92
C ARG A 485 -31.45 6.59 -29.20
N ARG A 486 -30.37 6.96 -29.92
CA ARG A 486 -30.42 7.70 -31.17
C ARG A 486 -30.85 6.84 -32.36
N HIS A 487 -30.33 5.62 -32.42
CA HIS A 487 -30.56 4.66 -33.50
C HIS A 487 -30.90 3.29 -32.92
N GLY A 488 -31.88 2.60 -33.52
CA GLY A 488 -32.12 1.19 -33.24
C GLY A 488 -33.33 0.90 -32.36
N ASP A 489 -33.78 -0.33 -32.53
CA ASP A 489 -34.98 -0.89 -31.93
C ASP A 489 -34.89 -0.89 -30.40
N SER A 490 -35.99 -0.58 -29.76
CA SER A 490 -36.19 -0.55 -28.30
C SER A 490 -36.05 -1.95 -27.64
N GLY A 491 -35.55 -2.95 -28.32
CA GLY A 491 -35.64 -4.35 -27.97
C GLY A 491 -34.68 -4.92 -26.91
N LEU A 492 -33.77 -4.11 -26.35
CA LEU A 492 -32.87 -4.58 -25.26
C LEU A 492 -33.04 -3.71 -24.02
N TYR A 493 -34.27 -3.62 -23.51
CA TYR A 493 -34.45 -3.16 -22.13
C TYR A 493 -33.86 -4.21 -21.17
N SER A 494 -32.99 -3.78 -20.28
CA SER A 494 -32.72 -4.60 -19.09
C SER A 494 -34.06 -4.78 -18.37
N SER A 495 -34.48 -6.01 -18.17
CA SER A 495 -35.73 -6.29 -17.45
C SER A 495 -35.62 -5.69 -16.06
N PRO A 496 -36.58 -4.86 -15.63
CA PRO A 496 -36.48 -4.18 -14.34
C PRO A 496 -36.32 -5.20 -13.20
N LEU A 497 -35.37 -4.95 -12.34
CA LEU A 497 -35.10 -5.76 -11.16
C LEU A 497 -36.25 -5.59 -10.16
N ARG A 498 -36.89 -6.70 -9.80
CA ARG A 498 -38.00 -6.72 -8.84
C ARG A 498 -37.52 -6.95 -7.41
N HIS A 499 -36.60 -7.88 -7.25
CA HIS A 499 -36.09 -8.29 -5.94
C HIS A 499 -34.69 -8.84 -6.09
N GLN A 500 -33.80 -8.40 -5.20
CA GLN A 500 -32.45 -8.92 -5.11
C GLN A 500 -32.14 -9.27 -3.66
N THR A 501 -31.59 -10.46 -3.45
CA THR A 501 -31.06 -10.86 -2.16
C THR A 501 -29.65 -11.40 -2.35
N ARG A 502 -28.77 -11.06 -1.46
CA ARG A 502 -27.37 -11.47 -1.48
C ARG A 502 -26.90 -11.78 -0.07
N VAL A 503 -26.29 -12.93 0.10
CA VAL A 503 -25.74 -13.38 1.37
C VAL A 503 -24.32 -13.88 1.16
N VAL A 504 -23.40 -13.41 1.99
CA VAL A 504 -22.01 -13.90 2.04
C VAL A 504 -21.68 -14.26 3.48
N VAL A 505 -21.13 -15.47 3.67
CA VAL A 505 -20.68 -15.95 4.99
C VAL A 505 -19.27 -16.49 4.87
N GLY A 506 -18.36 -15.94 5.64
CA GLY A 506 -17.00 -16.44 5.78
C GLY A 506 -16.79 -16.98 7.20
N GLN A 507 -16.39 -18.23 7.31
CA GLN A 507 -16.24 -18.93 8.59
C GLN A 507 -14.86 -19.59 8.69
N PRO A 508 -13.92 -19.01 9.45
CA PRO A 508 -12.75 -19.73 9.91
C PRO A 508 -13.16 -20.86 10.85
N LEU A 509 -12.66 -22.06 10.60
CA LEU A 509 -12.92 -23.26 11.42
C LEU A 509 -11.68 -23.67 12.24
N GLY A 510 -10.77 -22.71 12.48
CA GLY A 510 -9.52 -22.93 13.16
C GLY A 510 -8.65 -23.97 12.42
N GLN A 511 -8.24 -25.01 13.11
CA GLN A 511 -7.42 -26.09 12.52
C GLN A 511 -8.17 -26.89 11.43
N PHE A 512 -9.48 -26.77 11.34
CA PHE A 512 -10.30 -27.46 10.35
C PHE A 512 -10.45 -26.67 9.05
N GLY A 513 -9.84 -25.48 8.94
CA GLY A 513 -9.80 -24.72 7.71
C GLY A 513 -10.75 -23.54 7.64
N TYR A 514 -11.22 -23.21 6.44
CA TYR A 514 -12.05 -22.06 6.14
C TYR A 514 -13.23 -22.43 5.24
N LEU A 515 -14.42 -21.98 5.60
CA LEU A 515 -15.64 -22.15 4.83
C LEU A 515 -16.12 -20.80 4.33
N ASN A 516 -16.35 -20.68 3.02
CA ASN A 516 -16.98 -19.52 2.39
C ASN A 516 -18.28 -19.94 1.71
N LEU A 517 -19.36 -19.23 2.01
CA LEU A 517 -20.67 -19.40 1.39
C LEU A 517 -21.06 -18.10 0.73
N ASN A 518 -21.46 -18.15 -0.53
CA ASN A 518 -22.05 -17.02 -1.21
C ASN A 518 -23.36 -17.44 -1.87
N TRP A 519 -24.36 -16.60 -1.77
CA TRP A 519 -25.63 -16.78 -2.42
C TRP A 519 -26.16 -15.45 -2.92
N SER A 520 -26.59 -15.41 -4.16
CA SER A 520 -27.31 -14.28 -4.73
C SER A 520 -28.52 -14.74 -5.53
N ARG A 521 -29.58 -13.95 -5.48
CA ARG A 521 -30.79 -14.18 -6.26
C ARG A 521 -31.34 -12.85 -6.75
N GLN A 522 -31.55 -12.75 -8.04
CA GLN A 522 -32.14 -11.60 -8.70
C GLN A 522 -33.39 -12.04 -9.46
N ASN A 523 -34.52 -11.48 -9.09
CA ASN A 523 -35.80 -11.70 -9.74
C ASN A 523 -36.07 -10.49 -10.63
N TYR A 524 -36.26 -10.74 -11.90
CA TYR A 524 -36.66 -9.74 -12.88
C TYR A 524 -38.17 -9.85 -13.17
N ARG A 525 -38.74 -8.84 -13.82
CA ARG A 525 -40.16 -8.86 -14.17
C ARG A 525 -40.40 -9.70 -15.42
N ASP A 526 -39.64 -9.41 -16.48
CA ASP A 526 -39.84 -9.92 -17.83
C ASP A 526 -38.68 -10.82 -18.27
N ALA A 527 -37.84 -11.27 -17.32
CA ALA A 527 -36.74 -12.17 -17.58
C ALA A 527 -36.69 -13.30 -16.54
N PRO A 528 -36.12 -14.46 -16.89
CA PRO A 528 -35.89 -15.54 -15.95
C PRO A 528 -35.05 -15.10 -14.76
N VAL A 529 -35.29 -15.75 -13.64
CA VAL A 529 -34.52 -15.54 -12.38
C VAL A 529 -33.05 -15.82 -12.64
N SER A 530 -32.19 -14.93 -12.14
CA SER A 530 -30.77 -15.17 -12.04
C SER A 530 -30.42 -15.55 -10.59
N SER A 531 -29.68 -16.62 -10.39
CA SER A 531 -29.24 -17.03 -9.06
C SER A 531 -27.86 -17.64 -9.12
N SER A 532 -27.07 -17.38 -8.09
CA SER A 532 -25.74 -17.93 -7.91
C SER A 532 -25.61 -18.50 -6.49
N TRP A 533 -25.10 -19.72 -6.40
CA TRP A 533 -24.68 -20.36 -5.17
C TRP A 533 -23.19 -20.70 -5.28
N GLY A 534 -22.43 -20.42 -4.25
CA GLY A 534 -21.05 -20.86 -4.11
C GLY A 534 -20.78 -21.37 -2.72
N VAL A 535 -20.18 -22.52 -2.64
CA VAL A 535 -19.65 -23.11 -1.39
C VAL A 535 -18.21 -23.47 -1.64
N GLN A 536 -17.33 -22.89 -0.86
CA GLN A 536 -15.91 -23.20 -0.87
C GLN A 536 -15.48 -23.63 0.51
N TYR A 537 -14.87 -24.79 0.61
CA TYR A 537 -14.28 -25.29 1.84
C TYR A 537 -12.83 -25.67 1.59
N SER A 538 -11.91 -25.05 2.35
CA SER A 538 -10.47 -25.31 2.26
C SER A 538 -9.92 -25.72 3.61
N PHE A 539 -9.05 -26.72 3.63
CA PHE A 539 -8.46 -27.26 4.84
C PHE A 539 -7.12 -27.95 4.57
N ASN A 540 -6.32 -28.12 5.63
CA ASN A 540 -5.04 -28.79 5.55
C ASN A 540 -5.09 -30.15 6.29
N ILE A 541 -4.51 -31.18 5.68
CA ILE A 541 -4.24 -32.47 6.32
C ILE A 541 -2.73 -32.68 6.28
N GLY A 542 -2.05 -32.38 7.39
CA GLY A 542 -0.58 -32.38 7.39
C GLY A 542 -0.03 -31.37 6.37
N ASN A 543 0.71 -31.85 5.37
CA ASN A 543 1.25 -31.02 4.28
C ASN A 543 0.33 -30.95 3.05
N LEU A 544 -0.81 -31.61 3.07
CA LEU A 544 -1.77 -31.55 1.98
C LEU A 544 -2.70 -30.36 2.17
N TYR A 545 -2.81 -29.53 1.15
CA TYR A 545 -3.88 -28.53 1.06
C TYR A 545 -5.02 -29.10 0.22
N CYS A 546 -6.22 -29.09 0.78
CA CYS A 546 -7.43 -29.62 0.15
C CYS A 546 -8.44 -28.48 -0.03
N SER A 547 -9.10 -28.41 -1.18
CA SER A 547 -10.27 -27.56 -1.38
C SER A 547 -11.39 -28.31 -2.04
N LEU A 548 -12.62 -28.00 -1.59
CA LEU A 548 -13.88 -28.45 -2.17
C LEU A 548 -14.67 -27.20 -2.56
N ASP A 549 -14.92 -27.05 -3.85
CA ASP A 549 -15.61 -25.89 -4.41
C ASP A 549 -16.86 -26.38 -5.14
N TRP A 550 -18.01 -25.83 -4.77
CA TRP A 550 -19.26 -26.09 -5.47
C TRP A 550 -19.89 -24.77 -5.87
N THR A 551 -20.23 -24.65 -7.17
CA THR A 551 -20.93 -23.49 -7.70
C THR A 551 -22.15 -23.93 -8.52
N GLN A 552 -23.23 -23.19 -8.38
CA GLN A 552 -24.41 -23.32 -9.20
C GLN A 552 -24.84 -21.93 -9.65
N ASN A 553 -24.79 -21.71 -10.95
CA ASN A 553 -25.21 -20.45 -11.58
C ASN A 553 -26.43 -20.71 -12.44
N GLN A 554 -27.43 -19.86 -12.30
CA GLN A 554 -28.60 -19.80 -13.20
C GLN A 554 -28.66 -18.39 -13.78
N TYR A 555 -28.55 -18.32 -15.09
CA TYR A 555 -28.60 -17.05 -15.81
C TYR A 555 -29.41 -17.19 -17.10
N ARG A 556 -30.42 -16.35 -17.27
CA ARG A 556 -31.33 -16.35 -18.46
C ARG A 556 -31.91 -17.73 -18.80
N GLY A 557 -32.25 -18.51 -17.78
CA GLY A 557 -32.82 -19.84 -17.96
C GLY A 557 -31.80 -20.98 -18.08
N ASN A 558 -30.54 -20.69 -18.36
CA ASN A 558 -29.46 -21.68 -18.37
C ASN A 558 -28.99 -21.95 -16.94
N GLN A 559 -28.88 -23.22 -16.59
CA GLN A 559 -28.36 -23.63 -15.27
C GLN A 559 -27.05 -24.38 -15.44
N GLU A 560 -26.06 -23.96 -14.69
CA GLU A 560 -24.74 -24.57 -14.68
C GLU A 560 -24.38 -24.98 -13.26
N ARG A 561 -23.86 -26.18 -13.09
CA ARG A 561 -23.36 -26.70 -11.81
C ARG A 561 -21.95 -27.20 -11.99
N LEU A 562 -21.06 -26.78 -11.10
CA LEU A 562 -19.69 -27.22 -11.05
C LEU A 562 -19.36 -27.71 -9.65
N LEU A 563 -18.71 -28.85 -9.56
CA LEU A 563 -18.10 -29.39 -8.34
C LEU A 563 -16.62 -29.60 -8.63
N SER A 564 -15.75 -28.99 -7.84
CA SER A 564 -14.31 -29.16 -7.94
C SER A 564 -13.76 -29.65 -6.61
N LEU A 565 -12.94 -30.68 -6.67
CA LEU A 565 -12.14 -31.16 -5.56
C LEU A 565 -10.68 -31.03 -5.97
N SER A 566 -9.88 -30.31 -5.17
CA SER A 566 -8.45 -30.20 -5.41
C SER A 566 -7.66 -30.62 -4.18
N VAL A 567 -6.54 -31.29 -4.42
CA VAL A 567 -5.56 -31.67 -3.40
C VAL A 567 -4.20 -31.28 -3.92
N SER A 568 -3.46 -30.49 -3.16
CA SER A 568 -2.10 -30.11 -3.50
C SER A 568 -1.12 -30.40 -2.37
N MET A 569 0.12 -30.72 -2.74
CA MET A 569 1.19 -30.97 -1.79
C MET A 569 2.50 -30.36 -2.24
N PRO A 570 3.29 -29.79 -1.33
CA PRO A 570 4.63 -29.30 -1.63
C PRO A 570 5.57 -30.49 -1.89
N LEU A 571 6.43 -30.33 -2.88
CA LEU A 571 7.50 -31.26 -3.22
C LEU A 571 8.87 -30.71 -2.78
N GLY A 572 9.74 -31.59 -2.30
CA GLY A 572 11.08 -31.22 -1.87
C GLY A 572 11.14 -30.50 -0.52
N ARG A 573 12.37 -30.19 -0.09
CA ARG A 573 12.65 -29.54 1.21
C ARG A 573 12.37 -28.04 1.18
N GLU A 574 12.65 -27.40 0.05
CA GLU A 574 12.49 -25.96 -0.13
C GLU A 574 11.05 -25.51 -0.37
N ARG A 575 10.14 -26.45 -0.62
CA ARG A 575 8.71 -26.21 -0.87
C ARG A 575 8.42 -25.22 -2.01
N ASN A 576 9.33 -25.11 -2.98
CA ASN A 576 9.19 -24.21 -4.14
C ASN A 576 8.42 -24.87 -5.31
N THR A 577 8.09 -26.14 -5.20
CA THR A 577 7.37 -26.91 -6.21
C THR A 577 6.22 -27.65 -5.55
N TYR A 578 5.09 -27.69 -6.24
CA TYR A 578 3.86 -28.35 -5.76
C TYR A 578 3.35 -29.31 -6.82
N ALA A 579 2.84 -30.44 -6.37
CA ALA A 579 2.01 -31.33 -7.17
C ALA A 579 0.55 -31.15 -6.75
N ALA A 580 -0.35 -31.07 -7.71
CA ALA A 580 -1.76 -31.02 -7.39
C ALA A 580 -2.57 -31.93 -8.31
N TYR A 581 -3.58 -32.54 -7.73
CA TYR A 581 -4.63 -33.24 -8.43
C TYR A 581 -5.94 -32.51 -8.25
N ARG A 582 -6.68 -32.35 -9.35
CA ARG A 582 -8.00 -31.75 -9.34
C ARG A 582 -8.99 -32.59 -10.11
N MET A 583 -10.16 -32.75 -9.54
CA MET A 583 -11.32 -33.30 -10.22
C MET A 583 -12.38 -32.21 -10.34
N THR A 584 -12.83 -31.91 -11.55
CA THR A 584 -13.97 -31.00 -11.78
C THR A 584 -15.10 -31.76 -12.47
N SER A 585 -16.29 -31.67 -11.89
CA SER A 585 -17.48 -32.31 -12.42
C SER A 585 -18.52 -31.24 -12.79
N SER A 586 -19.00 -31.29 -14.00
CA SER A 586 -20.16 -30.51 -14.49
C SER A 586 -21.31 -31.45 -14.84
N GLY A 587 -22.47 -30.90 -15.23
CA GLY A 587 -23.57 -31.69 -15.75
C GLY A 587 -23.24 -32.47 -17.01
N GLU A 588 -22.20 -32.06 -17.76
CA GLU A 588 -21.86 -32.59 -19.08
C GLU A 588 -20.52 -33.33 -19.12
N SER A 589 -19.61 -33.04 -18.19
CA SER A 589 -18.26 -33.63 -18.18
C SER A 589 -17.69 -33.83 -16.79
N LYS A 590 -16.72 -34.73 -16.71
CA LYS A 590 -15.82 -34.90 -15.56
C LYS A 590 -14.40 -34.76 -16.06
N ASP A 591 -13.68 -33.87 -15.45
CA ASP A 591 -12.30 -33.55 -15.80
C ASP A 591 -11.38 -33.95 -14.65
N HIS A 592 -10.35 -34.71 -14.94
CA HIS A 592 -9.31 -35.09 -14.01
C HIS A 592 -8.01 -34.41 -14.45
N GLU A 593 -7.45 -33.59 -13.61
CA GLU A 593 -6.24 -32.82 -13.86
C GLU A 593 -5.14 -33.20 -12.89
N LEU A 594 -3.96 -33.42 -13.46
CA LEU A 594 -2.71 -33.49 -12.72
C LEU A 594 -1.85 -32.30 -13.10
N SER A 595 -1.35 -31.60 -12.11
CA SER A 595 -0.53 -30.40 -12.32
C SER A 595 0.72 -30.41 -11.44
N LEU A 596 1.80 -29.87 -12.00
CA LEU A 596 3.01 -29.47 -11.31
C LEU A 596 3.19 -27.98 -11.50
N TYR A 597 3.43 -27.26 -10.41
CA TYR A 597 3.69 -25.82 -10.47
C TYR A 597 4.69 -25.42 -9.40
N GLY A 598 5.35 -24.32 -9.63
CA GLY A 598 6.33 -23.85 -8.69
C GLY A 598 6.96 -22.53 -9.05
N HIS A 599 7.95 -22.16 -8.24
CA HIS A 599 8.75 -20.96 -8.41
C HIS A 599 10.23 -21.32 -8.55
N ALA A 600 10.97 -20.50 -9.29
CA ALA A 600 12.41 -20.61 -9.47
C ALA A 600 13.04 -19.21 -9.52
N PHE A 601 14.38 -19.13 -9.41
CA PHE A 601 15.15 -17.89 -9.50
C PHE A 601 14.67 -16.84 -8.50
N ASP A 602 14.69 -17.17 -7.21
CA ASP A 602 14.23 -16.30 -6.13
C ASP A 602 12.78 -15.81 -6.32
N ASN A 603 11.90 -16.73 -6.72
CA ASN A 603 10.49 -16.51 -7.03
C ASN A 603 10.22 -15.57 -8.23
N ARG A 604 11.22 -15.30 -9.07
CA ARG A 604 11.01 -14.49 -10.29
C ARG A 604 10.33 -15.25 -11.40
N LEU A 605 10.56 -16.55 -11.52
CA LEU A 605 9.90 -17.41 -12.49
C LEU A 605 8.83 -18.23 -11.79
N SER A 606 7.57 -18.02 -12.16
CA SER A 606 6.46 -18.94 -11.88
C SER A 606 6.26 -19.84 -13.08
N TRP A 607 6.11 -21.13 -12.86
CA TRP A 607 5.88 -22.11 -13.92
C TRP A 607 4.81 -23.12 -13.55
N ASN A 608 4.06 -23.58 -14.55
CA ASN A 608 3.06 -24.62 -14.35
C ASN A 608 2.99 -25.54 -15.57
N VAL A 609 2.80 -26.82 -15.29
CA VAL A 609 2.55 -27.87 -16.29
C VAL A 609 1.33 -28.64 -15.87
N ARG A 610 0.39 -28.84 -16.78
CA ARG A 610 -0.86 -29.54 -16.51
C ARG A 610 -1.19 -30.55 -17.58
N GLN A 611 -1.82 -31.63 -17.14
CA GLN A 611 -2.43 -32.64 -18.01
C GLN A 611 -3.84 -32.89 -17.50
N THR A 612 -4.84 -32.80 -18.38
CA THR A 612 -6.25 -33.00 -18.05
C THR A 612 -6.82 -34.07 -18.94
N GLU A 613 -7.52 -35.01 -18.33
CA GLU A 613 -8.32 -36.02 -19.03
C GLU A 613 -9.81 -35.71 -18.84
N ARG A 614 -10.52 -35.56 -19.94
CA ARG A 614 -11.95 -35.19 -19.95
C ARG A 614 -12.82 -36.37 -20.34
N TYR A 615 -13.78 -36.68 -19.51
CA TYR A 615 -14.87 -37.64 -19.79
C TYR A 615 -16.15 -36.83 -20.00
N ALA A 616 -16.68 -36.83 -21.24
CA ALA A 616 -17.91 -36.10 -21.59
C ALA A 616 -19.01 -37.07 -22.01
N GLN A 617 -20.27 -36.78 -21.63
CA GLN A 617 -21.41 -37.65 -21.94
C GLN A 617 -21.85 -37.57 -23.42
N PHE A 618 -21.69 -36.41 -24.06
CA PHE A 618 -22.23 -36.10 -25.39
C PHE A 618 -21.19 -35.70 -26.44
N HIS A 619 -19.93 -35.55 -26.07
CA HIS A 619 -18.85 -35.20 -26.95
C HIS A 619 -17.65 -36.10 -26.71
N SER A 620 -16.81 -36.29 -27.71
CA SER A 620 -15.58 -37.04 -27.54
C SER A 620 -14.77 -36.46 -26.42
N GLY A 621 -14.61 -37.17 -25.34
CA GLY A 621 -13.62 -36.88 -24.32
C GLY A 621 -12.23 -36.80 -24.94
N GLY A 622 -11.28 -36.26 -24.23
CA GLY A 622 -9.93 -36.17 -24.75
C GLY A 622 -8.95 -35.54 -23.79
N ASN A 623 -7.69 -35.77 -24.10
CA ASN A 623 -6.59 -35.24 -23.29
C ASN A 623 -6.26 -33.82 -23.72
N SER A 624 -6.14 -32.98 -22.76
CA SER A 624 -5.63 -31.60 -22.94
C SER A 624 -4.48 -31.34 -21.98
N GLY A 625 -3.63 -30.39 -22.34
CA GLY A 625 -2.52 -30.00 -21.46
C GLY A 625 -2.12 -28.57 -21.65
N SER A 626 -1.43 -28.04 -20.65
CA SER A 626 -0.86 -26.68 -20.71
C SER A 626 0.51 -26.58 -20.08
N LEU A 627 1.28 -25.65 -20.59
CA LEU A 627 2.54 -25.17 -20.03
C LEU A 627 2.41 -23.65 -19.90
N GLY A 628 2.64 -23.13 -18.72
CA GLY A 628 2.66 -21.69 -18.43
C GLY A 628 4.00 -21.28 -17.81
N LEU A 629 4.50 -20.15 -18.22
CA LEU A 629 5.71 -19.52 -17.70
C LEU A 629 5.45 -18.03 -17.51
N ASP A 630 5.69 -17.52 -16.30
CA ASP A 630 5.57 -16.10 -15.96
C ASP A 630 6.85 -15.63 -15.28
N TRP A 631 7.49 -14.63 -15.87
CA TRP A 631 8.69 -14.02 -15.34
C TRP A 631 8.38 -12.63 -14.77
N GLN A 632 8.66 -12.45 -13.49
CA GLN A 632 8.60 -11.17 -12.79
C GLN A 632 9.96 -10.49 -12.82
N GLY A 633 10.07 -9.45 -13.62
CA GLY A 633 11.32 -8.73 -13.84
C GLY A 633 11.38 -7.39 -13.11
N ASN A 634 12.58 -6.81 -13.01
CA ASN A 634 12.76 -5.47 -12.45
C ASN A 634 12.04 -4.37 -13.25
N TYR A 635 11.77 -4.63 -14.54
CA TYR A 635 11.24 -3.64 -15.49
C TYR A 635 9.80 -3.93 -15.91
N GLY A 636 9.17 -4.95 -15.31
CA GLY A 636 7.84 -5.44 -15.64
C GLY A 636 7.81 -6.95 -15.79
N ASP A 637 6.64 -7.49 -16.04
CA ASP A 637 6.35 -8.90 -16.07
C ASP A 637 6.07 -9.36 -17.49
N ILE A 638 6.54 -10.57 -17.82
CA ILE A 638 6.27 -11.22 -19.10
C ILE A 638 5.89 -12.66 -18.87
N GLY A 639 4.83 -13.11 -19.53
CA GLY A 639 4.37 -14.49 -19.43
C GLY A 639 4.01 -15.07 -20.78
N GLY A 640 3.90 -16.39 -20.81
CA GLY A 640 3.48 -17.12 -21.99
C GLY A 640 2.88 -18.47 -21.62
N ASP A 641 1.82 -18.84 -22.34
CA ASP A 641 1.12 -20.08 -22.14
C ASP A 641 0.96 -20.83 -23.46
N TYR A 642 1.18 -22.12 -23.40
CA TYR A 642 0.81 -23.05 -24.45
C TYR A 642 -0.26 -24.01 -23.94
N TYR A 643 -1.35 -24.10 -24.66
CA TYR A 643 -2.46 -24.97 -24.35
C TYR A 643 -2.85 -25.80 -25.58
N TYR A 644 -3.14 -27.10 -25.38
CA TYR A 644 -3.62 -27.97 -26.43
C TYR A 644 -4.80 -28.83 -26.00
N THR A 645 -5.65 -29.12 -26.97
CA THR A 645 -6.73 -30.12 -26.91
C THR A 645 -6.70 -30.99 -28.17
N PRO A 646 -7.49 -32.05 -28.24
CA PRO A 646 -7.62 -32.81 -29.49
C PRO A 646 -8.04 -31.97 -30.68
N THR A 647 -8.78 -30.89 -30.48
CA THR A 647 -9.39 -30.07 -31.54
C THR A 647 -8.65 -28.78 -31.83
N MET A 648 -7.82 -28.27 -30.91
CA MET A 648 -7.14 -27.00 -31.09
C MET A 648 -5.83 -26.90 -30.30
N ARG A 649 -5.04 -25.91 -30.66
CA ARG A 649 -3.90 -25.43 -29.87
C ARG A 649 -3.99 -23.92 -29.71
N GLN A 650 -3.57 -23.42 -28.58
CA GLN A 650 -3.52 -21.99 -28.29
C GLN A 650 -2.15 -21.62 -27.76
N ILE A 651 -1.61 -20.52 -28.26
CA ILE A 651 -0.45 -19.85 -27.69
C ILE A 651 -0.92 -18.49 -27.20
N SER A 652 -0.58 -18.14 -25.97
CA SER A 652 -0.82 -16.81 -25.43
C SER A 652 0.47 -16.21 -24.88
N ALA A 653 0.57 -14.89 -24.97
CA ALA A 653 1.63 -14.11 -24.38
C ALA A 653 1.04 -12.90 -23.67
N ASN A 654 1.57 -12.56 -22.53
CA ASN A 654 1.21 -11.39 -21.76
C ASN A 654 2.45 -10.59 -21.38
N VAL A 655 2.30 -9.30 -21.35
CA VAL A 655 3.30 -8.37 -20.79
C VAL A 655 2.59 -7.32 -19.98
N SER A 656 3.12 -6.99 -18.81
CA SER A 656 2.60 -5.93 -17.96
C SER A 656 3.71 -5.19 -17.23
N GLY A 657 3.42 -3.96 -16.82
CA GLY A 657 4.37 -3.19 -16.04
C GLY A 657 3.95 -1.75 -15.84
N GLY A 658 4.82 -1.01 -15.18
CA GLY A 658 4.69 0.40 -14.89
C GLY A 658 5.92 1.18 -15.34
N ALA A 659 5.71 2.45 -15.67
CA ALA A 659 6.76 3.38 -16.03
C ALA A 659 6.53 4.72 -15.33
N ILE A 660 7.57 5.30 -14.77
CA ILE A 660 7.56 6.64 -14.17
C ILE A 660 8.58 7.50 -14.90
N LEU A 661 8.12 8.56 -15.56
CA LEU A 661 8.98 9.58 -16.11
C LEU A 661 9.06 10.74 -15.12
N HIS A 662 10.24 10.98 -14.59
CA HIS A 662 10.55 11.99 -13.59
C HIS A 662 11.75 12.85 -14.01
N ARG A 663 12.12 13.85 -13.23
CA ARG A 663 13.19 14.80 -13.60
C ARG A 663 14.54 14.16 -13.95
N HIS A 664 14.82 12.95 -13.43
CA HIS A 664 16.07 12.23 -13.66
C HIS A 664 15.96 11.14 -14.74
N GLY A 665 14.84 11.07 -15.47
CA GLY A 665 14.61 10.14 -16.59
C GLY A 665 13.47 9.17 -16.38
N LEU A 666 13.47 8.08 -17.13
CA LEU A 666 12.43 7.05 -17.12
C LEU A 666 12.85 5.88 -16.24
N THR A 667 12.05 5.53 -15.25
CA THR A 667 12.20 4.30 -14.45
C THR A 667 11.07 3.33 -14.78
N LEU A 668 11.43 2.11 -15.12
CA LEU A 668 10.50 1.00 -15.37
C LEU A 668 10.38 0.13 -14.11
N GLY A 669 9.25 -0.52 -13.94
CA GLY A 669 9.00 -1.40 -12.80
C GLY A 669 7.72 -2.22 -12.95
N PRO A 670 7.24 -2.84 -11.87
CA PRO A 670 5.95 -3.51 -11.84
C PRO A 670 4.81 -2.50 -12.04
N GLN A 671 3.59 -3.00 -12.18
CA GLN A 671 2.41 -2.14 -12.25
C GLN A 671 2.30 -1.25 -10.99
N ILE A 672 2.03 0.04 -11.22
CA ILE A 672 1.88 1.04 -10.17
C ILE A 672 0.44 1.02 -9.68
N ASN A 673 0.20 0.36 -8.56
CA ASN A 673 -1.11 0.24 -7.96
C ASN A 673 -1.37 1.42 -7.02
N GLY A 674 -2.10 2.43 -7.51
CA GLY A 674 -2.48 3.62 -6.74
C GLY A 674 -1.29 4.52 -6.41
N THR A 675 -0.71 4.35 -5.24
CA THR A 675 0.37 5.17 -4.67
C THR A 675 1.69 4.40 -4.68
N ALA A 676 2.80 5.07 -4.95
CA ALA A 676 4.11 4.42 -5.01
C ALA A 676 5.24 5.30 -4.47
N ALA A 677 6.34 4.67 -4.10
CA ALA A 677 7.59 5.34 -3.79
C ALA A 677 8.60 5.12 -4.90
N LEU A 678 9.24 6.21 -5.34
CA LEU A 678 10.43 6.16 -6.16
C LEU A 678 11.65 6.08 -5.25
N VAL A 679 12.28 4.93 -5.21
CA VAL A 679 13.52 4.69 -4.48
C VAL A 679 14.67 5.30 -5.28
N GLU A 680 15.46 6.14 -4.64
CA GLU A 680 16.60 6.84 -5.24
C GLU A 680 17.89 6.50 -4.48
N VAL A 681 18.79 5.75 -5.09
CA VAL A 681 20.16 5.43 -4.60
C VAL A 681 21.13 5.81 -5.71
N PRO A 682 21.37 7.12 -5.97
CA PRO A 682 22.05 7.58 -7.18
C PRO A 682 23.40 6.91 -7.40
N GLY A 683 23.60 6.32 -8.58
CA GLY A 683 24.86 5.67 -8.98
C GLY A 683 25.06 4.26 -8.41
N VAL A 684 24.11 3.71 -7.65
CA VAL A 684 24.18 2.35 -7.10
C VAL A 684 23.08 1.48 -7.72
N SER A 685 23.47 0.53 -8.54
CA SER A 685 22.56 -0.41 -9.19
C SER A 685 22.50 -1.75 -8.45
N GLY A 686 21.39 -2.46 -8.58
CA GLY A 686 21.25 -3.82 -8.08
C GLY A 686 20.88 -3.95 -6.61
N VAL A 687 20.54 -2.84 -5.93
CA VAL A 687 20.10 -2.83 -4.54
C VAL A 687 18.58 -2.97 -4.48
N SER A 688 18.10 -3.91 -3.65
CA SER A 688 16.68 -4.11 -3.39
C SER A 688 16.23 -3.40 -2.11
N THR A 689 14.91 -3.36 -1.90
CA THR A 689 14.30 -2.97 -0.64
C THR A 689 13.85 -4.21 0.13
N SER A 690 13.70 -4.10 1.45
CA SER A 690 13.21 -5.19 2.29
C SER A 690 11.76 -5.59 1.96
N GLU A 691 10.98 -4.72 1.35
CA GLU A 691 9.59 -5.00 0.98
C GLU A 691 9.50 -5.95 -0.22
N ASP A 692 10.40 -5.84 -1.19
CA ASP A 692 10.49 -6.76 -2.30
C ASP A 692 11.94 -6.94 -2.79
N HIS A 693 12.60 -8.01 -2.35
CA HIS A 693 13.96 -8.36 -2.74
C HIS A 693 14.13 -8.64 -4.24
N ARG A 694 13.04 -8.82 -4.98
CA ARG A 694 13.06 -9.06 -6.44
C ARG A 694 13.28 -7.77 -7.22
N LEU A 695 12.80 -6.64 -6.67
CA LEU A 695 12.88 -5.32 -7.31
C LEU A 695 14.19 -4.64 -6.94
N LYS A 696 15.11 -4.56 -7.88
CA LYS A 696 16.43 -3.97 -7.69
C LYS A 696 16.53 -2.64 -8.43
N THR A 697 17.35 -1.73 -7.90
CA THR A 697 17.63 -0.46 -8.55
C THR A 697 18.22 -0.66 -9.95
N ASP A 698 17.81 0.18 -10.90
CA ASP A 698 18.28 0.21 -12.27
C ASP A 698 19.77 0.68 -12.35
N PHE A 699 20.31 0.76 -13.56
CA PHE A 699 21.70 1.20 -13.78
C PHE A 699 21.99 2.63 -13.31
N ARG A 700 20.97 3.44 -13.01
CA ARG A 700 21.07 4.82 -12.48
C ARG A 700 20.83 4.88 -10.97
N GLY A 701 20.40 3.79 -10.37
CA GLY A 701 20.07 3.70 -8.96
C GLY A 701 18.60 3.99 -8.63
N TYR A 702 17.67 3.74 -9.55
CA TYR A 702 16.24 3.97 -9.32
C TYR A 702 15.44 2.68 -9.33
N SER A 703 14.44 2.58 -8.45
CA SER A 703 13.46 1.49 -8.39
C SER A 703 12.09 2.01 -7.97
N ILE A 704 11.04 1.22 -8.22
CA ILE A 704 9.65 1.57 -7.88
C ILE A 704 9.13 0.58 -6.85
N VAL A 705 8.74 1.08 -5.68
CA VAL A 705 7.95 0.34 -4.68
C VAL A 705 6.50 0.76 -4.85
N SER A 706 5.66 -0.19 -5.27
CA SER A 706 4.25 0.03 -5.60
C SER A 706 3.33 -0.48 -4.50
N GLY A 707 2.09 0.04 -4.46
CA GLY A 707 1.04 -0.47 -3.57
C GLY A 707 1.15 -0.02 -2.11
N ILE A 708 1.88 1.06 -1.86
CA ILE A 708 1.91 1.69 -0.53
C ILE A 708 0.56 2.37 -0.24
N PHE A 709 0.07 2.24 0.99
CA PHE A 709 -1.21 2.83 1.37
C PHE A 709 -1.11 4.35 1.51
N PRO A 710 -2.06 5.10 0.93
CA PRO A 710 -2.08 6.56 1.08
C PRO A 710 -2.46 6.96 2.51
N TYR A 711 -1.93 8.11 2.94
CA TYR A 711 -2.16 8.73 4.25
C TYR A 711 -1.69 7.89 5.44
N GLU A 712 -0.82 6.91 5.19
CA GLU A 712 -0.15 6.09 6.19
C GLU A 712 1.37 6.25 6.07
N GLU A 713 2.06 6.15 7.20
CA GLU A 713 3.53 6.20 7.22
C GLU A 713 4.09 4.83 6.83
N HIS A 714 5.03 4.84 5.87
CA HIS A 714 5.73 3.65 5.41
C HIS A 714 7.22 3.83 5.56
N ASP A 715 7.90 2.82 6.09
CA ASP A 715 9.34 2.76 6.16
C ASP A 715 9.89 1.97 4.97
N ILE A 716 10.57 2.65 4.05
CA ILE A 716 11.27 2.01 2.94
C ILE A 716 12.69 1.70 3.38
N LEU A 717 13.00 0.43 3.54
CA LEU A 717 14.31 -0.04 4.00
C LEU A 717 15.13 -0.57 2.82
N LEU A 718 16.39 -0.15 2.70
CA LEU A 718 17.33 -0.74 1.75
C LEU A 718 17.90 -2.05 2.27
N GLU A 719 18.04 -3.03 1.38
CA GLU A 719 18.76 -4.27 1.67
C GLU A 719 20.26 -4.03 1.55
N THR A 720 20.92 -3.86 2.70
CA THR A 720 22.34 -3.52 2.75
C THR A 720 23.27 -4.61 2.25
N THR A 721 22.81 -5.86 2.24
CA THR A 721 23.58 -7.00 1.72
C THR A 721 23.72 -6.97 0.20
N ASP A 722 22.86 -6.25 -0.50
CA ASP A 722 22.90 -6.05 -1.94
C ASP A 722 23.83 -4.89 -2.36
N LEU A 723 24.34 -4.10 -1.41
CA LEU A 723 25.20 -2.98 -1.74
C LEU A 723 26.53 -3.48 -2.34
N PRO A 724 26.99 -2.88 -3.45
CA PRO A 724 28.29 -3.20 -3.99
C PRO A 724 29.41 -2.84 -3.00
N PRO A 725 30.57 -3.53 -3.08
CA PRO A 725 31.67 -3.35 -2.12
C PRO A 725 32.23 -1.93 -2.02
N ASP A 726 31.99 -1.11 -3.04
CA ASP A 726 32.45 0.27 -3.18
C ASP A 726 31.36 1.30 -2.89
N ALA A 727 30.22 0.88 -2.37
CA ALA A 727 29.16 1.76 -1.96
C ALA A 727 28.78 1.53 -0.49
N GLU A 728 28.57 2.61 0.23
CA GLU A 728 28.09 2.62 1.60
C GLU A 728 26.94 3.63 1.75
N VAL A 729 25.95 3.29 2.54
CA VAL A 729 24.80 4.17 2.83
C VAL A 729 24.73 4.39 4.33
N THR A 730 24.78 5.65 4.77
CA THR A 730 24.74 6.01 6.19
C THR A 730 23.35 5.87 6.79
N LYS A 731 22.32 6.13 5.99
CA LYS A 731 20.92 5.98 6.39
C LYS A 731 20.24 4.96 5.47
N THR A 732 19.81 3.84 6.03
CA THR A 732 19.25 2.69 5.31
C THR A 732 17.72 2.66 5.28
N ASP A 733 17.07 3.59 5.98
CA ASP A 733 15.63 3.76 6.05
C ASP A 733 15.18 5.11 5.50
N ALA A 734 14.03 5.14 4.86
CA ALA A 734 13.36 6.38 4.43
C ALA A 734 11.87 6.30 4.74
N LYS A 735 11.40 7.19 5.61
CA LYS A 735 9.98 7.31 5.95
C LYS A 735 9.25 8.14 4.91
N VAL A 736 8.16 7.62 4.38
CA VAL A 736 7.31 8.29 3.40
C VAL A 736 5.86 8.28 3.87
N LEU A 737 5.12 9.34 3.58
CA LEU A 737 3.72 9.51 3.96
C LEU A 737 2.93 10.08 2.77
N PRO A 738 2.64 9.24 1.77
CA PRO A 738 2.07 9.69 0.52
C PRO A 738 0.60 10.07 0.63
N THR A 739 0.17 11.05 -0.16
CA THR A 739 -1.25 11.22 -0.50
C THR A 739 -1.67 10.24 -1.58
N GLU A 740 -2.97 10.02 -1.76
CA GLU A 740 -3.47 9.07 -2.74
C GLU A 740 -3.01 9.39 -4.16
N GLY A 741 -2.49 8.36 -4.84
CA GLY A 741 -1.95 8.45 -6.19
C GLY A 741 -0.64 9.24 -6.30
N ALA A 742 -0.01 9.62 -5.18
CA ALA A 742 1.29 10.28 -5.16
C ALA A 742 2.41 9.32 -5.57
N ILE A 743 3.46 9.89 -6.15
CA ILE A 743 4.77 9.26 -6.28
C ILE A 743 5.70 10.01 -5.34
N VAL A 744 5.97 9.44 -4.18
CA VAL A 744 6.86 10.04 -3.18
C VAL A 744 8.29 9.55 -3.37
N ARG A 745 9.27 10.30 -2.86
CA ARG A 745 10.67 9.90 -2.95
C ARG A 745 11.15 9.26 -1.66
N ALA A 746 11.75 8.07 -1.79
CA ALA A 746 12.58 7.47 -0.77
C ALA A 746 14.05 7.64 -1.19
N SER A 747 14.68 8.72 -0.72
CA SER A 747 16.02 9.11 -1.17
C SER A 747 17.07 8.66 -0.17
N PHE A 748 18.11 8.03 -0.69
CA PHE A 748 19.27 7.56 0.05
C PHE A 748 20.52 8.22 -0.53
N SER A 749 21.48 8.52 0.33
CA SER A 749 22.72 9.19 -0.02
C SER A 749 23.89 8.20 0.03
N PRO A 750 24.19 7.49 -1.07
CA PRO A 750 25.30 6.56 -1.07
C PRO A 750 26.63 7.31 -1.15
N GLN A 751 27.61 6.82 -0.42
CA GLN A 751 29.02 7.18 -0.53
C GLN A 751 29.68 6.16 -1.45
N ILE A 752 29.95 6.57 -2.70
CA ILE A 752 30.52 5.68 -3.72
C ILE A 752 32.02 5.93 -3.82
N GLY A 753 32.81 4.88 -3.63
CA GLY A 753 34.25 4.91 -3.69
C GLY A 753 34.89 3.89 -2.77
N ALA A 754 36.19 3.90 -2.68
CA ALA A 754 36.91 2.97 -1.84
C ALA A 754 36.65 3.18 -0.35
N ARG A 755 36.69 2.11 0.41
CA ARG A 755 36.63 2.14 1.87
C ARG A 755 38.02 1.93 2.43
N ALA A 756 38.45 2.78 3.38
CA ALA A 756 39.76 2.70 3.96
C ALA A 756 39.74 2.88 5.49
N LEU A 757 40.61 2.14 6.16
CA LEU A 757 41.01 2.43 7.53
C LEU A 757 42.36 3.14 7.48
N MET A 758 42.36 4.45 7.80
CA MET A 758 43.54 5.28 7.69
C MET A 758 44.09 5.64 9.06
N THR A 759 45.36 5.32 9.29
CA THR A 759 46.11 5.80 10.47
C THR A 759 46.71 7.15 10.16
N ILE A 760 46.33 8.17 10.90
CA ILE A 760 46.75 9.56 10.68
C ILE A 760 47.70 10.00 11.80
N LYS A 761 48.86 10.53 11.43
CA LYS A 761 49.87 11.03 12.33
C LYS A 761 50.22 12.50 12.04
N ARG A 762 50.59 13.26 13.01
CA ARG A 762 51.17 14.63 12.83
C ARG A 762 52.55 14.54 12.21
N ALA A 763 53.03 15.63 11.67
CA ALA A 763 54.40 15.71 11.14
C ALA A 763 55.47 15.43 12.17
N ASN A 764 55.19 15.63 13.45
CA ASN A 764 56.08 15.28 14.58
C ASN A 764 56.01 13.80 15.00
N GLY A 765 55.20 12.98 14.32
CA GLY A 765 55.01 11.54 14.60
C GLY A 765 53.96 11.23 15.64
N GLU A 766 53.38 12.22 16.33
CA GLU A 766 52.26 12.04 17.23
C GLU A 766 50.97 11.61 16.50
N ILE A 767 50.13 10.88 17.23
CA ILE A 767 48.81 10.47 16.73
C ILE A 767 47.86 11.68 16.80
N ILE A 768 46.93 11.78 15.82
CA ILE A 768 45.86 12.77 15.83
C ILE A 768 44.97 12.52 17.07
N PRO A 769 44.55 13.58 17.78
CA PRO A 769 43.72 13.43 18.99
C PRO A 769 42.40 12.67 18.70
N PHE A 770 41.99 11.89 19.71
CA PHE A 770 40.67 11.24 19.69
C PHE A 770 39.54 12.26 19.45
N GLY A 771 38.56 11.91 18.65
CA GLY A 771 37.42 12.78 18.34
C GLY A 771 37.69 13.81 17.24
N ALA A 772 38.89 13.84 16.65
CA ALA A 772 39.16 14.65 15.47
C ALA A 772 38.29 14.18 14.30
N MET A 773 37.84 15.11 13.46
CA MET A 773 37.03 14.86 12.30
C MET A 773 37.92 14.84 11.05
N ALA A 774 37.88 13.73 10.29
CA ALA A 774 38.58 13.58 9.02
C ALA A 774 37.56 13.54 7.89
N SER A 775 37.62 14.49 6.96
CA SER A 775 36.70 14.57 5.81
C SER A 775 37.46 14.83 4.50
N LEU A 776 36.87 14.44 3.39
CA LEU A 776 37.38 14.86 2.08
C LEU A 776 37.24 16.36 1.91
N VAL A 777 38.29 17.05 1.44
CA VAL A 777 38.27 18.51 1.24
C VAL A 777 37.09 18.97 0.36
N ASN A 778 36.69 18.15 -0.62
CA ASN A 778 35.59 18.44 -1.55
C ASN A 778 34.21 17.93 -1.07
N GLN A 779 34.16 17.18 0.04
CA GLN A 779 32.94 16.56 0.58
C GLN A 779 32.95 16.60 2.12
N PRO A 780 32.83 17.79 2.72
CA PRO A 780 32.95 17.96 4.18
C PRO A 780 31.81 17.27 4.96
N ALA A 781 30.70 16.97 4.32
CA ALA A 781 29.58 16.26 4.94
C ALA A 781 29.91 14.79 5.27
N ASN A 782 30.91 14.19 4.63
CA ASN A 782 31.33 12.80 4.86
C ASN A 782 32.55 12.80 5.80
N ALA A 783 32.34 13.15 7.08
CA ALA A 783 33.41 13.20 8.04
C ALA A 783 33.44 11.92 8.89
N ALA A 784 34.63 11.38 9.07
CA ALA A 784 34.90 10.25 9.95
C ALA A 784 35.53 10.73 11.26
N ILE A 785 35.22 10.06 12.36
CA ILE A 785 35.84 10.36 13.67
C ILE A 785 37.12 9.53 13.80
N VAL A 786 38.19 10.17 14.25
CA VAL A 786 39.48 9.54 14.53
C VAL A 786 39.41 8.86 15.90
N ASP A 787 39.79 7.57 15.98
CA ASP A 787 39.85 6.78 17.21
C ASP A 787 41.07 7.12 18.10
N GLU A 788 41.18 6.50 19.27
CA GLU A 788 42.30 6.65 20.21
C GLU A 788 43.65 6.21 19.61
N GLY A 789 43.62 5.36 18.57
CA GLY A 789 44.82 4.91 17.84
C GLY A 789 45.19 5.79 16.67
N GLY A 790 44.50 6.94 16.51
CA GLY A 790 44.68 7.84 15.34
C GLY A 790 44.14 7.26 14.03
N LYS A 791 43.18 6.32 14.09
CA LYS A 791 42.59 5.69 12.90
C LYS A 791 41.23 6.27 12.61
N ALA A 792 40.99 6.52 11.34
CA ALA A 792 39.69 6.93 10.82
C ALA A 792 39.18 5.92 9.79
N TYR A 793 37.93 5.50 9.91
CA TYR A 793 37.25 4.73 8.87
C TYR A 793 36.63 5.71 7.86
N LEU A 794 37.02 5.60 6.61
CA LEU A 794 36.66 6.50 5.55
C LEU A 794 35.96 5.70 4.43
N ALA A 795 34.84 6.20 3.95
CA ALA A 795 34.10 5.63 2.82
C ALA A 795 33.99 6.66 1.67
N GLY A 796 33.74 6.17 0.48
CA GLY A 796 33.58 7.03 -0.70
C GLY A 796 34.87 7.70 -1.19
N LEU A 797 36.01 7.08 -0.92
CA LEU A 797 37.30 7.65 -1.30
C LEU A 797 37.57 7.48 -2.80
N PRO A 798 37.93 8.57 -3.54
CA PRO A 798 38.51 8.46 -4.88
C PRO A 798 39.91 7.82 -4.85
N GLU A 799 40.45 7.40 -5.99
CA GLU A 799 41.77 6.78 -6.06
C GLU A 799 42.91 7.62 -5.48
N THR A 800 42.79 8.94 -5.58
CA THR A 800 43.71 9.94 -4.97
C THR A 800 42.89 11.09 -4.41
N GLY A 801 43.30 11.63 -3.29
CA GLY A 801 42.61 12.75 -2.68
C GLY A 801 43.34 13.38 -1.50
N GLN A 802 42.74 14.41 -0.95
CA GLN A 802 43.22 15.10 0.22
C GLN A 802 42.13 15.13 1.29
N LEU A 803 42.46 14.75 2.50
CA LEU A 803 41.60 14.83 3.68
C LEU A 803 41.91 16.12 4.44
N LEU A 804 40.89 16.75 4.95
CA LEU A 804 40.96 17.74 6.00
C LEU A 804 40.70 17.09 7.35
N VAL A 805 41.64 17.20 8.26
CA VAL A 805 41.51 16.64 9.61
C VAL A 805 41.45 17.81 10.59
N GLN A 806 40.40 17.88 11.39
CA GLN A 806 40.14 18.98 12.34
C GLN A 806 39.89 18.42 13.74
N TRP A 807 40.59 18.98 14.74
CA TRP A 807 40.42 18.68 16.17
C TRP A 807 40.10 19.91 16.99
N GLY A 808 39.81 21.05 16.34
CA GLY A 808 39.43 22.30 16.99
C GLY A 808 39.05 23.38 15.97
N LYS A 809 38.74 24.58 16.44
CA LYS A 809 38.25 25.69 15.58
C LYS A 809 39.38 26.56 15.00
N ASP A 810 40.58 26.49 15.58
CA ASP A 810 41.70 27.34 15.16
C ASP A 810 42.45 26.71 13.97
N ALA A 811 43.07 27.55 13.15
CA ALA A 811 43.86 27.10 12.00
C ALA A 811 45.05 26.18 12.40
N SER A 812 45.52 26.28 13.65
CA SER A 812 46.53 25.38 14.23
C SER A 812 45.99 24.00 14.65
N GLN A 813 44.67 23.85 14.68
CA GLN A 813 43.97 22.61 15.09
C GLN A 813 43.38 21.87 13.91
N GLN A 814 43.95 22.09 12.74
CA GLN A 814 43.58 21.40 11.49
C GLN A 814 44.81 21.13 10.66
N CYS A 815 44.73 20.11 9.83
CA CYS A 815 45.78 19.75 8.90
C CYS A 815 45.22 19.03 7.68
N LYS A 816 46.07 18.87 6.67
CA LYS A 816 45.68 18.12 5.46
C LYS A 816 46.52 16.85 5.31
N VAL A 817 45.89 15.81 4.76
CA VAL A 817 46.55 14.53 4.54
C VAL A 817 46.31 14.10 3.10
N ASP A 818 47.38 13.99 2.32
CA ASP A 818 47.31 13.44 0.96
C ASP A 818 47.33 11.91 1.03
N TYR A 819 46.51 11.26 0.20
CA TYR A 819 46.49 9.81 0.11
C TYR A 819 46.39 9.35 -1.36
N GLN A 820 46.85 8.08 -1.59
CA GLN A 820 46.78 7.39 -2.88
C GLN A 820 46.49 5.89 -2.64
N LEU A 821 45.40 5.40 -3.23
CA LEU A 821 44.95 4.01 -3.07
C LEU A 821 45.77 2.98 -3.82
N ALA A 822 46.37 3.38 -4.96
CA ALA A 822 47.13 2.47 -5.84
C ALA A 822 48.27 1.67 -5.14
N ASN A 823 48.83 2.24 -4.07
CA ASN A 823 49.92 1.65 -3.31
C ASN A 823 49.47 1.04 -1.95
N ALA A 824 48.16 1.04 -1.67
CA ALA A 824 47.63 0.58 -0.40
C ALA A 824 47.35 -0.92 -0.38
N LYS A 825 47.61 -1.56 0.75
CA LYS A 825 47.19 -2.97 0.95
C LYS A 825 45.68 -3.06 1.08
N LYS A 826 45.08 -3.89 0.25
CA LYS A 826 43.64 -4.22 0.34
C LYS A 826 43.48 -5.48 1.18
N GLY A 827 42.71 -5.40 2.26
CA GLY A 827 42.35 -6.54 3.11
C GLY A 827 41.31 -7.46 2.47
N ASP A 828 41.09 -8.61 3.08
CA ASP A 828 40.21 -9.68 2.57
C ASP A 828 38.73 -9.24 2.41
N VAL A 829 38.31 -8.23 3.18
CA VAL A 829 36.97 -7.63 3.13
C VAL A 829 36.86 -6.41 2.20
N GLY A 830 37.85 -6.19 1.35
CA GLY A 830 37.87 -5.08 0.39
C GLY A 830 38.24 -3.72 0.98
N LEU A 831 38.64 -3.66 2.27
CA LEU A 831 39.05 -2.45 2.98
C LEU A 831 40.52 -2.11 2.69
N TYR A 832 40.83 -0.87 2.32
CA TYR A 832 42.19 -0.40 2.15
C TYR A 832 42.80 0.02 3.49
N MET A 833 44.06 -0.42 3.73
CA MET A 833 44.81 -0.01 4.91
C MET A 833 45.78 1.10 4.52
N LEU A 834 45.53 2.30 5.01
CA LEU A 834 46.28 3.51 4.69
C LEU A 834 47.03 4.06 5.91
N SER A 835 48.10 4.79 5.64
CA SER A 835 48.76 5.64 6.62
C SER A 835 49.08 6.99 5.99
N GLY A 836 48.76 8.07 6.72
CA GLY A 836 49.01 9.41 6.21
C GLY A 836 49.66 10.28 7.28
N VAL A 837 50.42 11.27 6.81
CA VAL A 837 51.05 12.28 7.66
C VAL A 837 50.34 13.59 7.40
N CYS A 838 49.95 14.25 8.44
CA CYS A 838 49.25 15.53 8.45
C CYS A 838 50.25 16.69 8.22
N HIS A 839 49.96 17.52 7.24
CA HIS A 839 50.79 18.70 6.89
C HIS A 839 50.09 20.01 7.19
#